data_098e6548a9d2bc42b2ce7c0ed8025f50
#
_entry.id   098e6548a9d2bc42b2ce7c0ed8025f50
#
_cell.length_a   1.000
_cell.length_b   1.000
_cell.length_c   1.000
_cell.angle_alpha   90.00
_cell.angle_beta   90.00
_cell.angle_gamma   90.00
#
_symmetry.space_group_name_H-M   'P 1'
#
loop_
_entity.id
_entity.type
_entity.pdbx_description
1 polymer ?
#
loop_
_entity_poly.entity_id
_entity_poly.type
_entity_poly.pdbx_seq_one_letter_code
_entity_poly.pdbx_strand_id
1 'polypeptide(L)'
;MKFTKGYWMNLPGVTNTDAVQVREVKVENDRVYLYTVPYHADMRAMGGPLLEMYISSPQPDIIRTEAYHFMGSNQKMPAFELNDAHCALEVENTETTVTIKSGNTKLVIGKNPCSFDYYYKDKKLTSIGNRFGNAMISTISTPDGNYMRAQMNLDIGEKVYGLGERFTPYVKNGQTVETWNEDGGTCTEISYKSIPFYITNRNYGVLVNDPGPVSYEICSEHVTRVQFSVPGEKLDFMVVGGDSMKNVLKNYTTLSGKPALPPAWTFGLWLTSSFTTKYDEETVMGFVNGMKERHIPLHVFHFDCYWMKENEWCNFDWDRAMFPDIEHQLQVMKHENNLKICVWINTYIGQKSPLFKEAKELGYLLKKPNGDVWQWDLWQAGMGIVDFTNPGAWKWYQSKLRHLLDQGVDCFKTDFGERIPTDVVYYDGSDPLRMHNYYTYLYNKCVWEVLEEYKGKNEACLFARSATVGGQKFPVHWGGDCSSNYSSMSESLRGGLSLCLSGFGFWSHDMSGFEGKAPADVYKRWAAFGLLSTHSRLHGSDSYRVPWLFSKEGEENGEESVAVVRKFSELKCTLMPYMFSTAVNTHKTGVPTMRAMVLEFPDDIPCEDLDRQYMLGDSLMVAPVFTKEGDVTYYLPEGKWTHLLSNEKREGGHWLRENYDFFSLPLFARENSIVAIGANNQQPDYDYGKDLTLHVFELSDQASAKVCDSKGNDMLSVSAVNENGVITFKFDGKAENLSVLLRNVENVKNVSGAEVEQNELGTVLKVNADLSDVVVTL
;
A
#
# COMPACT_ATOMS: atom_id res chain seq x y z
N MET A 1 -2.70 -6.20 23.41
CA MET A 1 -2.39 -6.76 24.74
C MET A 1 -3.67 -6.86 25.53
N LYS A 2 -3.90 -8.01 26.18
CA LYS A 2 -5.09 -8.25 27.01
C LYS A 2 -4.83 -7.86 28.45
N PHE A 3 -5.79 -7.21 29.08
CA PHE A 3 -5.71 -6.74 30.46
C PHE A 3 -6.73 -7.40 31.39
N THR A 4 -7.75 -8.10 30.82
CA THR A 4 -8.83 -8.69 31.59
C THR A 4 -8.88 -10.20 31.42
N LYS A 5 -9.41 -10.89 32.41
CA LYS A 5 -9.78 -12.30 32.39
C LYS A 5 -11.31 -12.40 32.26
N GLY A 6 -11.75 -12.54 31.02
CA GLY A 6 -13.18 -12.44 30.72
C GLY A 6 -13.69 -11.02 30.96
N TYR A 7 -14.99 -10.91 31.27
CA TYR A 7 -15.66 -9.60 31.38
C TYR A 7 -15.48 -8.91 32.75
N TRP A 8 -15.27 -9.68 33.83
CA TRP A 8 -15.46 -9.20 35.19
C TRP A 8 -14.17 -8.90 35.95
N MET A 9 -13.05 -9.45 35.54
CA MET A 9 -11.81 -9.42 36.33
C MET A 9 -10.63 -8.91 35.51
N ASN A 10 -9.77 -8.12 36.11
CA ASN A 10 -8.45 -7.82 35.56
C ASN A 10 -7.54 -9.05 35.68
N LEU A 11 -6.52 -9.12 34.84
CA LEU A 11 -5.42 -10.07 35.01
C LEU A 11 -4.66 -9.78 36.32
N PRO A 12 -3.99 -10.77 36.92
CA PRO A 12 -3.21 -10.58 38.14
C PRO A 12 -2.19 -9.46 37.99
N GLY A 13 -2.13 -8.55 38.95
CA GLY A 13 -1.21 -7.42 38.94
C GLY A 13 -1.62 -6.24 38.04
N VAL A 14 -2.75 -6.33 37.34
CA VAL A 14 -3.26 -5.28 36.48
C VAL A 14 -4.27 -4.41 37.24
N THR A 15 -4.02 -3.10 37.23
CA THR A 15 -4.97 -2.09 37.73
C THR A 15 -5.43 -1.24 36.53
N ASN A 16 -6.74 -1.22 36.30
CA ASN A 16 -7.37 -0.40 35.26
C ASN A 16 -8.10 0.78 35.90
N THR A 17 -7.88 1.98 35.37
CA THR A 17 -8.59 3.20 35.82
C THR A 17 -9.14 3.94 34.61
N ASP A 18 -10.45 4.00 34.52
CA ASP A 18 -11.19 4.58 33.42
C ASP A 18 -11.50 6.07 33.64
N ALA A 19 -11.63 6.82 32.54
CA ALA A 19 -12.21 8.17 32.56
C ALA A 19 -13.74 8.06 32.70
N VAL A 20 -14.28 8.34 33.91
CA VAL A 20 -15.70 8.11 34.24
C VAL A 20 -16.55 9.36 34.13
N GLN A 21 -16.01 10.52 34.50
CA GLN A 21 -16.71 11.80 34.48
C GLN A 21 -15.83 12.93 33.99
N VAL A 22 -16.38 13.78 33.12
CA VAL A 22 -15.77 15.06 32.74
C VAL A 22 -16.11 16.11 33.80
N ARG A 23 -15.10 16.67 34.45
CA ARG A 23 -15.24 17.67 35.52
C ARG A 23 -15.08 19.10 35.03
N GLU A 24 -14.22 19.29 34.05
CA GLU A 24 -13.94 20.61 33.49
C GLU A 24 -13.89 20.56 31.99
N VAL A 25 -14.41 21.60 31.35
CA VAL A 25 -14.33 21.80 29.90
C VAL A 25 -13.84 23.22 29.65
N LYS A 26 -12.77 23.35 28.87
CA LYS A 26 -12.31 24.67 28.37
C LYS A 26 -12.32 24.62 26.84
N VAL A 27 -12.99 25.58 26.24
CA VAL A 27 -12.99 25.74 24.78
C VAL A 27 -11.91 26.75 24.43
N GLU A 28 -10.92 26.31 23.68
CA GLU A 28 -9.84 27.13 23.13
C GLU A 28 -10.09 27.36 21.63
N ASN A 29 -9.27 28.15 20.96
CA ASN A 29 -9.53 28.52 19.55
C ASN A 29 -9.55 27.34 18.60
N ASP A 30 -8.63 26.35 18.77
CA ASP A 30 -8.41 25.22 17.88
C ASP A 30 -8.55 23.86 18.57
N ARG A 31 -8.89 23.86 19.88
CA ARG A 31 -9.05 22.61 20.64
C ARG A 31 -9.99 22.78 21.83
N VAL A 32 -10.46 21.65 22.33
CA VAL A 32 -11.25 21.56 23.55
C VAL A 32 -10.46 20.76 24.58
N TYR A 33 -10.22 21.36 25.73
CA TYR A 33 -9.63 20.71 26.90
C TYR A 33 -10.70 20.07 27.76
N LEU A 34 -10.46 18.83 28.22
CA LEU A 34 -11.29 18.09 29.15
C LEU A 34 -10.46 17.59 30.32
N TYR A 35 -10.95 17.83 31.53
CA TYR A 35 -10.40 17.24 32.77
C TYR A 35 -11.34 16.12 33.22
N THR A 36 -10.84 14.88 33.32
CA THR A 36 -11.65 13.71 33.63
C THR A 36 -11.19 13.03 34.91
N VAL A 37 -12.14 12.42 35.62
CA VAL A 37 -11.91 11.71 36.87
C VAL A 37 -12.50 10.29 36.82
N PRO A 38 -11.97 9.35 37.66
CA PRO A 38 -12.33 7.92 37.59
C PRO A 38 -13.55 7.56 38.45
N TYR A 39 -14.33 8.53 38.89
CA TYR A 39 -15.47 8.30 39.79
C TYR A 39 -16.58 9.32 39.57
N HIS A 40 -17.81 8.91 39.88
CA HIS A 40 -18.95 9.80 39.99
C HIS A 40 -18.96 10.42 41.37
N ALA A 41 -18.78 11.74 41.46
CA ALA A 41 -18.85 12.45 42.75
C ALA A 41 -19.38 13.87 42.57
N ASP A 42 -20.29 14.24 43.46
CA ASP A 42 -20.79 15.59 43.60
C ASP A 42 -19.91 16.41 44.55
N MET A 43 -19.04 15.74 45.28
CA MET A 43 -18.14 16.34 46.25
C MET A 43 -16.73 16.59 45.68
N ARG A 44 -15.98 17.51 46.32
CA ARG A 44 -14.55 17.68 46.07
C ARG A 44 -13.82 16.40 46.42
N ALA A 45 -13.01 15.91 45.51
CA ALA A 45 -12.22 14.71 45.70
C ALA A 45 -10.73 15.01 45.64
N MET A 46 -9.95 14.33 46.46
CA MET A 46 -8.48 14.35 46.40
C MET A 46 -7.98 13.04 45.88
N GLY A 47 -7.01 13.07 45.00
CA GLY A 47 -6.38 11.90 44.41
C GLY A 47 -6.97 11.51 43.04
N GLY A 48 -6.27 10.59 42.40
CA GLY A 48 -6.51 10.18 41.07
C GLY A 48 -6.39 8.65 40.90
N PRO A 49 -6.02 8.17 39.74
CA PRO A 49 -5.53 8.91 38.56
C PRO A 49 -6.59 9.78 37.91
N LEU A 50 -6.12 10.85 37.27
CA LEU A 50 -6.93 11.70 36.41
C LEU A 50 -6.39 11.66 34.99
N LEU A 51 -7.25 11.96 34.01
CA LEU A 51 -6.82 12.07 32.62
C LEU A 51 -7.15 13.46 32.09
N GLU A 52 -6.14 14.12 31.54
CA GLU A 52 -6.33 15.36 30.79
C GLU A 52 -6.43 15.02 29.32
N MET A 53 -7.43 15.55 28.61
CA MET A 53 -7.65 15.27 27.22
C MET A 53 -7.74 16.56 26.42
N TYR A 54 -7.19 16.51 25.19
CA TYR A 54 -7.31 17.59 24.21
C TYR A 54 -7.99 17.02 22.96
N ILE A 55 -9.06 17.69 22.53
CA ILE A 55 -9.78 17.33 21.31
C ILE A 55 -9.50 18.40 20.27
N SER A 56 -9.00 18.01 19.11
CA SER A 56 -8.66 18.91 18.00
C SER A 56 -9.03 18.31 16.65
N SER A 57 -8.82 19.04 15.56
CA SER A 57 -9.02 18.54 14.22
C SER A 57 -7.85 18.93 13.33
N PRO A 58 -7.01 17.95 12.93
CA PRO A 58 -5.88 18.22 12.04
C PRO A 58 -6.29 18.46 10.58
N GLN A 59 -7.42 17.90 10.16
CA GLN A 59 -8.01 18.07 8.81
C GLN A 59 -9.54 18.02 8.93
N PRO A 60 -10.31 18.61 8.01
CA PRO A 60 -11.75 18.42 7.96
C PRO A 60 -12.11 16.92 7.97
N ASP A 61 -13.19 16.57 8.64
CA ASP A 61 -13.69 15.20 8.80
C ASP A 61 -12.80 14.27 9.66
N ILE A 62 -11.81 14.84 10.39
CA ILE A 62 -10.94 14.09 11.30
C ILE A 62 -10.99 14.71 12.69
N ILE A 63 -11.31 13.91 13.70
CA ILE A 63 -11.28 14.31 15.11
C ILE A 63 -10.13 13.60 15.82
N ARG A 64 -9.20 14.38 16.39
CA ARG A 64 -8.07 13.90 17.19
C ARG A 64 -8.40 13.98 18.67
N THR A 65 -8.03 12.94 19.41
CA THR A 65 -8.08 12.88 20.86
C THR A 65 -6.70 12.55 21.40
N GLU A 66 -6.15 13.45 22.20
CA GLU A 66 -4.93 13.24 22.97
C GLU A 66 -5.31 13.10 24.44
N ALA A 67 -4.95 11.99 25.09
CA ALA A 67 -5.20 11.73 26.50
C ALA A 67 -3.89 11.51 27.24
N TYR A 68 -3.73 12.20 28.36
CA TYR A 68 -2.52 12.18 29.20
C TYR A 68 -2.87 11.76 30.61
N HIS A 69 -2.09 10.82 31.15
CA HIS A 69 -2.06 10.51 32.58
C HIS A 69 -0.99 11.37 33.29
N PHE A 70 0.25 11.28 32.83
CA PHE A 70 1.35 12.11 33.32
C PHE A 70 2.01 12.89 32.17
N MET A 71 2.34 14.16 32.38
CA MET A 71 2.95 15.06 31.40
C MET A 71 4.43 15.37 31.69
N GLY A 72 5.03 14.74 32.71
CA GLY A 72 6.37 15.09 33.19
C GLY A 72 7.54 14.49 32.44
N SER A 73 7.31 13.73 31.33
CA SER A 73 8.37 13.13 30.57
C SER A 73 9.15 14.16 29.73
N ASN A 74 10.49 14.09 29.80
CA ASN A 74 11.40 14.86 28.95
C ASN A 74 11.93 14.00 27.77
N GLN A 75 11.48 12.77 27.63
CA GLN A 75 11.91 11.89 26.52
C GLN A 75 11.43 12.46 25.19
N LYS A 76 12.37 12.61 24.24
CA LYS A 76 12.01 13.01 22.88
C LYS A 76 11.31 11.86 22.18
N MET A 77 10.07 12.08 21.81
CA MET A 77 9.25 11.10 21.08
C MET A 77 9.28 11.40 19.59
N PRO A 78 9.69 10.44 18.73
CA PRO A 78 9.45 10.57 17.31
C PRO A 78 7.95 10.62 17.02
N ALA A 79 7.55 11.36 16.01
CA ALA A 79 6.16 11.53 15.60
C ALA A 79 6.02 11.36 14.09
N PHE A 80 4.88 10.83 13.66
CA PHE A 80 4.56 10.77 12.23
C PHE A 80 4.46 12.19 11.65
N GLU A 81 5.00 12.38 10.46
CA GLU A 81 4.86 13.64 9.72
C GLU A 81 3.45 13.72 9.12
N LEU A 82 2.54 14.35 9.83
CA LEU A 82 1.15 14.54 9.44
C LEU A 82 0.90 15.97 8.94
N ASN A 83 0.01 16.12 7.97
CA ASN A 83 -0.48 17.41 7.50
C ASN A 83 -1.53 17.93 8.51
N ASP A 84 -1.11 18.70 9.49
CA ASP A 84 -2.01 19.33 10.47
C ASP A 84 -2.36 20.74 10.01
N ALA A 85 -3.60 20.93 9.56
CA ALA A 85 -4.13 22.22 9.13
C ALA A 85 -4.71 23.03 10.28
N HIS A 86 -4.70 22.51 11.51
CA HIS A 86 -5.27 23.17 12.72
C HIS A 86 -6.68 23.72 12.45
N CYS A 87 -7.60 22.83 12.03
CA CYS A 87 -8.95 23.24 11.64
C CYS A 87 -9.70 23.82 12.82
N ALA A 88 -10.40 24.93 12.61
CA ALA A 88 -11.31 25.50 13.58
C ALA A 88 -12.44 24.52 13.92
N LEU A 89 -12.83 24.46 15.17
CA LEU A 89 -13.89 23.61 15.69
C LEU A 89 -15.17 24.42 15.90
N GLU A 90 -16.31 23.85 15.50
CA GLU A 90 -17.61 24.32 15.98
C GLU A 90 -17.94 23.60 17.27
N VAL A 91 -18.09 24.35 18.38
CA VAL A 91 -18.24 23.77 19.72
C VAL A 91 -19.52 24.27 20.38
N GLU A 92 -20.35 23.33 20.82
CA GLU A 92 -21.49 23.57 21.69
C GLU A 92 -21.26 22.89 23.04
N ASN A 93 -21.25 23.66 24.11
CA ASN A 93 -21.01 23.16 25.47
C ASN A 93 -22.25 23.39 26.33
N THR A 94 -22.98 22.32 26.64
CA THR A 94 -24.18 22.35 27.49
C THR A 94 -23.86 21.82 28.90
N GLU A 95 -24.84 21.75 29.76
CA GLU A 95 -24.67 21.17 31.10
C GLU A 95 -24.25 19.70 31.06
N THR A 96 -24.79 18.91 30.14
CA THR A 96 -24.61 17.46 30.08
C THR A 96 -23.71 16.97 28.98
N THR A 97 -23.48 17.76 27.93
CA THR A 97 -22.71 17.34 26.74
C THR A 97 -21.79 18.43 26.22
N VAL A 98 -20.78 18.00 25.48
CA VAL A 98 -19.98 18.85 24.60
C VAL A 98 -20.08 18.30 23.19
N THR A 99 -20.55 19.08 22.24
CA THR A 99 -20.61 18.72 20.83
C THR A 99 -19.51 19.46 20.07
N ILE A 100 -18.70 18.74 19.32
CA ILE A 100 -17.56 19.25 18.56
C ILE A 100 -17.73 18.82 17.11
N LYS A 101 -17.65 19.76 16.15
CA LYS A 101 -17.73 19.45 14.71
C LYS A 101 -16.50 19.93 13.98
N SER A 102 -16.07 19.14 13.01
CA SER A 102 -15.11 19.52 11.98
C SER A 102 -15.52 18.91 10.65
N GLY A 103 -15.80 19.76 9.67
CA GLY A 103 -16.40 19.31 8.42
C GLY A 103 -17.76 18.63 8.65
N ASN A 104 -17.92 17.40 8.15
CA ASN A 104 -19.12 16.58 8.35
C ASN A 104 -19.02 15.64 9.55
N THR A 105 -17.83 15.55 10.18
CA THR A 105 -17.62 14.71 11.36
C THR A 105 -17.99 15.47 12.63
N LYS A 106 -18.74 14.80 13.48
CA LYS A 106 -19.24 15.32 14.75
C LYS A 106 -18.90 14.36 15.89
N LEU A 107 -18.34 14.87 16.97
CA LEU A 107 -18.15 14.18 18.23
C LEU A 107 -19.08 14.76 19.28
N VAL A 108 -19.88 13.92 19.93
CA VAL A 108 -20.70 14.28 21.09
C VAL A 108 -20.10 13.61 22.31
N ILE A 109 -19.66 14.43 23.26
CA ILE A 109 -19.08 13.94 24.53
C ILE A 109 -20.12 14.08 25.63
N GLY A 110 -20.54 12.96 26.20
CA GLY A 110 -21.30 12.94 27.44
C GLY A 110 -20.38 13.28 28.63
N LYS A 111 -20.84 14.12 29.55
CA LYS A 111 -20.02 14.53 30.70
C LYS A 111 -20.09 13.58 31.90
N ASN A 112 -21.28 13.04 32.16
CA ASN A 112 -21.52 12.10 33.26
C ASN A 112 -22.65 11.12 32.90
N PRO A 113 -22.37 9.86 32.59
CA PRO A 113 -21.04 9.26 32.44
C PRO A 113 -20.26 9.84 31.25
N CYS A 114 -18.93 9.78 31.33
CA CYS A 114 -18.06 10.14 30.22
C CYS A 114 -18.27 9.18 29.05
N SER A 115 -18.58 9.72 27.87
CA SER A 115 -18.75 8.95 26.64
C SER A 115 -18.39 9.79 25.43
N PHE A 116 -18.00 9.14 24.32
CA PHE A 116 -17.66 9.77 23.05
C PHE A 116 -18.47 9.09 21.96
N ASP A 117 -19.37 9.82 21.31
CA ASP A 117 -20.16 9.35 20.19
C ASP A 117 -19.75 10.06 18.93
N TYR A 118 -19.22 9.31 17.95
CA TYR A 118 -18.74 9.84 16.66
C TYR A 118 -19.79 9.66 15.57
N TYR A 119 -20.00 10.71 14.79
CA TYR A 119 -20.96 10.76 13.69
C TYR A 119 -20.29 11.34 12.45
N TYR A 120 -20.74 10.88 11.28
CA TYR A 120 -20.48 11.54 10.00
C TYR A 120 -21.84 11.99 9.42
N LYS A 121 -22.01 13.30 9.23
CA LYS A 121 -23.35 13.88 9.04
C LYS A 121 -24.25 13.45 10.21
N ASP A 122 -25.33 12.74 9.95
CA ASP A 122 -26.24 12.27 11.00
C ASP A 122 -26.12 10.77 11.31
N LYS A 123 -25.24 10.05 10.58
CA LYS A 123 -24.98 8.62 10.77
C LYS A 123 -23.98 8.41 11.89
N LYS A 124 -24.33 7.64 12.92
CA LYS A 124 -23.38 7.21 13.95
C LYS A 124 -22.35 6.27 13.35
N LEU A 125 -21.06 6.56 13.58
CA LEU A 125 -19.94 5.74 13.14
C LEU A 125 -19.54 4.72 14.19
N THR A 126 -19.20 5.19 15.38
CA THR A 126 -18.71 4.40 16.51
C THR A 126 -18.86 5.17 17.81
N SER A 127 -18.46 4.57 18.92
CA SER A 127 -18.45 5.24 20.22
C SER A 127 -17.37 4.68 21.14
N ILE A 128 -16.92 5.52 22.07
CA ILE A 128 -16.21 5.12 23.29
C ILE A 128 -17.16 5.41 24.46
N GLY A 129 -17.40 4.44 25.32
CA GLY A 129 -18.32 4.65 26.43
C GLY A 129 -19.29 3.51 26.57
N ASN A 130 -20.22 3.74 27.44
CA ASN A 130 -21.01 2.73 28.10
C ASN A 130 -21.93 1.92 27.19
N ARG A 131 -21.50 0.77 26.76
CA ARG A 131 -22.40 -0.30 26.26
C ARG A 131 -22.66 -1.33 27.34
N PHE A 132 -22.35 -1.21 28.56
CA PHE A 132 -22.59 -2.07 29.75
C PHE A 132 -21.81 -1.56 30.97
N GLY A 133 -21.63 -0.24 31.14
CA GLY A 133 -21.22 0.33 32.41
C GLY A 133 -19.84 0.99 32.47
N ASN A 134 -18.92 0.84 31.51
CA ASN A 134 -17.57 1.34 31.70
C ASN A 134 -17.10 2.22 30.54
N ALA A 135 -16.73 3.44 30.84
CA ALA A 135 -15.97 4.30 29.95
C ALA A 135 -14.60 3.68 29.69
N MET A 136 -14.04 3.91 28.49
CA MET A 136 -12.99 3.05 28.00
C MET A 136 -11.78 3.78 27.41
N ILE A 137 -11.56 5.03 27.81
CA ILE A 137 -10.23 5.64 27.78
C ILE A 137 -9.68 5.48 29.20
N SER A 138 -8.53 4.83 29.32
CA SER A 138 -8.03 4.34 30.60
C SER A 138 -6.52 4.49 30.71
N THR A 139 -6.04 4.67 31.94
CA THR A 139 -4.66 4.36 32.30
C THR A 139 -4.62 2.98 32.95
N ILE A 140 -3.61 2.18 32.64
CA ILE A 140 -3.46 0.80 33.09
C ILE A 140 -2.06 0.63 33.65
N SER A 141 -1.99 0.14 34.89
CA SER A 141 -0.73 -0.26 35.50
C SER A 141 -0.61 -1.76 35.50
N THR A 142 0.54 -2.28 35.10
CA THR A 142 0.90 -3.71 35.08
C THR A 142 2.25 -3.90 35.75
N PRO A 143 2.64 -5.13 36.08
CA PRO A 143 4.00 -5.41 36.58
C PRO A 143 5.11 -5.00 35.60
N ASP A 144 4.82 -4.96 34.28
CA ASP A 144 5.78 -4.65 33.22
C ASP A 144 5.82 -3.17 32.83
N GLY A 145 4.93 -2.34 33.41
CA GLY A 145 4.86 -0.90 33.13
C GLY A 145 3.44 -0.38 32.99
N ASN A 146 3.34 0.89 32.62
CA ASN A 146 2.07 1.58 32.45
C ASN A 146 1.69 1.63 30.96
N TYR A 147 0.38 1.64 30.70
CA TYR A 147 -0.21 1.71 29.37
C TYR A 147 -1.37 2.71 29.37
N MET A 148 -1.56 3.36 28.24
CA MET A 148 -2.81 4.05 27.93
C MET A 148 -3.61 3.23 26.95
N ARG A 149 -4.94 3.17 27.13
CA ARG A 149 -5.86 2.35 26.33
C ARG A 149 -7.10 3.12 25.92
N ALA A 150 -7.62 2.84 24.71
CA ALA A 150 -9.00 3.15 24.35
C ALA A 150 -9.70 1.93 23.77
N GLN A 151 -11.03 1.90 23.88
CA GLN A 151 -11.89 0.82 23.36
C GLN A 151 -13.00 1.46 22.53
N MET A 152 -13.03 1.16 21.23
CA MET A 152 -14.06 1.60 20.29
C MET A 152 -15.13 0.52 20.13
N ASN A 153 -16.38 0.88 20.30
CA ASN A 153 -17.48 -0.08 20.12
C ASN A 153 -17.68 -0.39 18.63
N LEU A 154 -17.92 -1.66 18.33
CA LEU A 154 -18.32 -2.14 17.01
C LEU A 154 -19.81 -2.46 16.99
N ASP A 155 -20.45 -2.20 15.86
CA ASP A 155 -21.84 -2.56 15.62
C ASP A 155 -21.97 -4.01 15.14
N ILE A 156 -23.19 -4.51 15.06
CA ILE A 156 -23.49 -5.87 14.56
C ILE A 156 -23.09 -5.94 13.08
N GLY A 157 -22.30 -6.96 12.73
CA GLY A 157 -21.82 -7.17 11.38
C GLY A 157 -20.70 -6.19 10.94
N GLU A 158 -20.20 -5.37 11.85
CA GLU A 158 -19.09 -4.48 11.54
C GLU A 158 -17.77 -5.26 11.42
N LYS A 159 -17.04 -5.02 10.33
CA LYS A 159 -15.77 -5.67 10.01
C LYS A 159 -14.63 -4.65 9.99
N VAL A 160 -13.47 -5.09 10.47
CA VAL A 160 -12.26 -4.30 10.61
C VAL A 160 -11.19 -4.81 9.64
N TYR A 161 -10.54 -3.89 8.95
CA TYR A 161 -9.51 -4.15 7.95
C TYR A 161 -8.28 -3.26 8.18
N GLY A 162 -7.18 -3.55 7.47
CA GLY A 162 -5.98 -2.71 7.47
C GLY A 162 -4.93 -3.14 8.48
N LEU A 163 -4.37 -2.21 9.24
CA LEU A 163 -3.24 -2.38 10.16
C LEU A 163 -1.91 -2.71 9.45
N GLY A 164 -1.75 -2.26 8.22
CA GLY A 164 -0.58 -2.48 7.38
C GLY A 164 -0.68 -3.73 6.52
N GLU A 165 0.48 -4.24 6.07
CA GLU A 165 0.57 -5.47 5.30
C GLU A 165 0.48 -6.67 6.23
N ARG A 166 -0.68 -7.32 6.27
CA ARG A 166 -0.95 -8.45 7.16
C ARG A 166 -1.29 -9.69 6.38
N PHE A 167 -0.51 -10.75 6.58
CA PHE A 167 -0.67 -12.05 5.91
C PHE A 167 -1.69 -12.97 6.62
N THR A 168 -2.07 -12.64 7.85
CA THR A 168 -3.16 -13.27 8.61
C THR A 168 -4.52 -13.04 7.94
N PRO A 169 -5.61 -13.70 8.39
CA PRO A 169 -6.93 -13.52 7.80
C PRO A 169 -7.28 -12.05 7.54
N TYR A 170 -7.89 -11.81 6.38
CA TYR A 170 -8.13 -10.48 5.83
C TYR A 170 -8.98 -9.59 6.74
N VAL A 171 -10.13 -10.10 7.21
CA VAL A 171 -10.94 -9.46 8.24
C VAL A 171 -10.26 -9.66 9.59
N LYS A 172 -10.05 -8.59 10.32
CA LYS A 172 -9.27 -8.60 11.56
C LYS A 172 -10.06 -8.97 12.81
N ASN A 173 -11.40 -9.09 12.72
CA ASN A 173 -12.24 -9.49 13.84
C ASN A 173 -11.80 -10.85 14.42
N GLY A 174 -11.60 -10.91 15.73
CA GLY A 174 -11.08 -12.07 16.45
C GLY A 174 -9.55 -12.16 16.56
N GLN A 175 -8.82 -11.17 16.03
CA GLN A 175 -7.35 -11.17 16.02
C GLN A 175 -6.77 -10.23 17.09
N THR A 176 -5.60 -10.60 17.60
CA THR A 176 -4.65 -9.72 18.27
C THR A 176 -3.61 -9.31 17.25
N VAL A 177 -3.35 -8.01 17.11
CA VAL A 177 -2.35 -7.46 16.16
C VAL A 177 -1.45 -6.49 16.91
N GLU A 178 -0.15 -6.65 16.74
CA GLU A 178 0.84 -5.72 17.28
C GLU A 178 1.55 -4.99 16.12
N THR A 179 1.71 -3.66 16.25
CA THR A 179 2.46 -2.88 15.26
C THR A 179 3.93 -2.90 15.59
N TRP A 180 4.63 -3.91 15.09
CA TRP A 180 6.06 -4.09 15.27
C TRP A 180 6.67 -4.60 13.98
N ASN A 181 7.63 -3.84 13.41
CA ASN A 181 8.23 -4.18 12.13
C ASN A 181 9.32 -5.21 12.29
N GLU A 182 9.07 -6.40 11.77
CA GLU A 182 10.04 -7.49 11.78
C GLU A 182 10.00 -8.27 10.46
N ASP A 183 11.10 -8.98 10.20
CA ASP A 183 11.21 -9.93 9.10
C ASP A 183 10.74 -11.32 9.56
N GLY A 184 9.63 -11.76 9.03
CA GLY A 184 9.00 -13.04 9.37
C GLY A 184 8.48 -13.83 8.17
N GLY A 185 8.71 -13.35 6.94
CA GLY A 185 8.14 -13.95 5.74
C GLY A 185 6.63 -13.71 5.63
N THR A 186 6.02 -14.16 4.53
CA THR A 186 4.57 -13.93 4.28
C THR A 186 3.66 -14.99 4.92
N CYS A 187 4.23 -15.98 5.60
CA CYS A 187 3.48 -17.11 6.20
C CYS A 187 3.26 -16.97 7.71
N THR A 188 3.51 -15.80 8.29
CA THR A 188 3.37 -15.54 9.74
C THR A 188 2.54 -14.27 10.00
N GLU A 189 2.25 -14.00 11.28
CA GLU A 189 1.62 -12.74 11.72
C GLU A 189 2.58 -11.54 11.71
N ILE A 190 3.88 -11.80 11.59
CA ILE A 190 4.92 -10.77 11.56
C ILE A 190 4.79 -9.95 10.27
N SER A 191 5.06 -8.66 10.36
CA SER A 191 4.89 -7.73 9.25
C SER A 191 6.12 -6.84 9.08
N TYR A 192 6.52 -6.64 7.84
CA TYR A 192 7.51 -5.62 7.46
C TYR A 192 6.95 -4.19 7.48
N LYS A 193 5.61 -4.06 7.42
CA LYS A 193 4.91 -2.78 7.26
C LYS A 193 3.74 -2.70 8.23
N SER A 194 4.02 -2.26 9.43
CA SER A 194 3.04 -2.03 10.48
C SER A 194 2.51 -0.60 10.41
N ILE A 195 1.22 -0.46 10.12
CA ILE A 195 0.53 0.83 10.02
C ILE A 195 -0.56 0.84 11.09
N PRO A 196 -0.46 1.68 12.14
CA PRO A 196 -1.46 1.74 13.19
C PRO A 196 -2.75 2.47 12.75
N PHE A 197 -3.28 2.07 11.59
CA PHE A 197 -4.53 2.55 11.01
C PHE A 197 -5.40 1.38 10.59
N TYR A 198 -6.63 1.35 11.11
CA TYR A 198 -7.66 0.45 10.64
C TYR A 198 -8.83 1.18 10.01
N ILE A 199 -9.55 0.51 9.14
CA ILE A 199 -10.76 1.00 8.47
C ILE A 199 -11.88 -0.03 8.64
N THR A 200 -13.15 0.43 8.64
CA THR A 200 -14.31 -0.46 8.80
C THR A 200 -15.30 -0.31 7.64
N ASN A 201 -16.14 -1.33 7.46
CA ASN A 201 -17.27 -1.28 6.51
C ASN A 201 -18.39 -0.30 6.97
N ARG A 202 -18.19 0.45 8.06
CA ARG A 202 -19.09 1.51 8.53
C ARG A 202 -18.64 2.91 8.12
N ASN A 203 -17.65 3.00 7.22
CA ASN A 203 -17.12 4.25 6.64
C ASN A 203 -16.44 5.16 7.67
N TYR A 204 -15.65 4.57 8.53
CA TYR A 204 -14.67 5.31 9.34
C TYR A 204 -13.38 4.51 9.46
N GLY A 205 -12.32 5.22 9.79
CA GLY A 205 -11.04 4.62 10.18
C GLY A 205 -10.51 5.26 11.46
N VAL A 206 -9.54 4.59 12.10
CA VAL A 206 -8.87 5.10 13.28
C VAL A 206 -7.36 4.97 13.11
N LEU A 207 -6.67 6.09 13.22
CA LEU A 207 -5.21 6.15 13.30
C LEU A 207 -4.81 6.31 14.77
N VAL A 208 -4.00 5.40 15.30
CA VAL A 208 -3.29 5.60 16.56
C VAL A 208 -1.96 6.29 16.24
N ASN A 209 -1.78 7.52 16.71
CA ASN A 209 -0.64 8.37 16.38
C ASN A 209 0.54 8.11 17.32
N ASP A 210 0.98 6.86 17.34
CA ASP A 210 2.19 6.42 18.07
C ASP A 210 3.02 5.52 17.16
N PRO A 211 4.27 5.88 16.82
CA PRO A 211 5.14 5.05 16.00
C PRO A 211 5.72 3.84 16.75
N GLY A 212 5.55 3.75 18.07
CA GLY A 212 5.95 2.61 18.86
C GLY A 212 5.03 1.39 18.72
N PRO A 213 5.16 0.40 19.61
CA PRO A 213 4.29 -0.76 19.60
C PRO A 213 2.87 -0.36 20.02
N VAL A 214 1.91 -0.48 19.11
CA VAL A 214 0.48 -0.39 19.40
C VAL A 214 -0.09 -1.79 19.38
N SER A 215 -0.69 -2.22 20.47
CA SER A 215 -1.33 -3.53 20.58
C SER A 215 -2.84 -3.40 20.37
N TYR A 216 -3.37 -4.13 19.40
CA TYR A 216 -4.78 -4.18 19.05
C TYR A 216 -5.40 -5.49 19.47
N GLU A 217 -6.51 -5.43 20.20
CA GLU A 217 -7.42 -6.54 20.47
C GLU A 217 -8.72 -6.26 19.69
N ILE A 218 -8.90 -6.95 18.57
CA ILE A 218 -10.03 -6.72 17.66
C ILE A 218 -11.03 -7.85 17.87
N CYS A 219 -12.09 -7.61 18.65
CA CYS A 219 -13.05 -8.64 19.07
C CYS A 219 -12.39 -9.85 19.77
N SER A 220 -11.20 -9.71 20.31
CA SER A 220 -10.39 -10.80 20.88
C SER A 220 -10.34 -10.79 22.42
N GLU A 221 -10.42 -9.63 23.05
CA GLU A 221 -10.62 -9.50 24.50
C GLU A 221 -12.09 -9.24 24.83
N HIS A 222 -12.67 -8.20 24.22
CA HIS A 222 -14.11 -7.93 24.24
C HIS A 222 -14.67 -8.06 22.81
N VAL A 223 -15.56 -8.97 22.59
CA VAL A 223 -16.05 -9.39 21.26
C VAL A 223 -16.82 -8.32 20.48
N THR A 224 -17.16 -7.21 21.13
CA THR A 224 -17.91 -6.08 20.55
C THR A 224 -17.06 -4.82 20.39
N ARG A 225 -15.73 -4.92 20.46
CA ARG A 225 -14.85 -3.73 20.51
C ARG A 225 -13.57 -3.96 19.75
N VAL A 226 -13.03 -2.86 19.24
CA VAL A 226 -11.59 -2.71 18.97
C VAL A 226 -10.97 -2.04 20.18
N GLN A 227 -10.04 -2.70 20.83
CA GLN A 227 -9.21 -2.14 21.88
C GLN A 227 -7.82 -1.87 21.31
N PHE A 228 -7.27 -0.70 21.57
CA PHE A 228 -5.87 -0.40 21.29
C PHE A 228 -5.20 0.19 22.53
N SER A 229 -3.94 -0.20 22.73
CA SER A 229 -3.13 0.23 23.86
C SER A 229 -1.71 0.56 23.44
N VAL A 230 -1.12 1.56 24.09
CA VAL A 230 0.26 2.01 23.87
C VAL A 230 1.01 2.03 25.22
N PRO A 231 2.30 1.69 25.26
CA PRO A 231 3.09 1.81 26.47
C PRO A 231 3.33 3.29 26.83
N GLY A 232 3.28 3.61 28.12
CA GLY A 232 3.53 4.94 28.66
C GLY A 232 2.28 5.67 29.12
N GLU A 233 2.34 7.01 29.13
CA GLU A 233 1.40 7.88 29.83
C GLU A 233 0.59 8.78 28.88
N LYS A 234 0.76 8.63 27.58
CA LYS A 234 0.03 9.36 26.53
C LYS A 234 -0.64 8.41 25.55
N LEU A 235 -1.87 8.70 25.19
CA LEU A 235 -2.56 8.09 24.05
C LEU A 235 -3.00 9.20 23.10
N ASP A 236 -2.72 9.03 21.83
CA ASP A 236 -3.07 9.95 20.76
C ASP A 236 -3.69 9.16 19.60
N PHE A 237 -4.93 9.46 19.24
CA PHE A 237 -5.62 8.79 18.16
C PHE A 237 -6.56 9.72 17.41
N MET A 238 -6.87 9.37 16.18
CA MET A 238 -7.72 10.15 15.29
C MET A 238 -8.79 9.28 14.67
N VAL A 239 -10.03 9.73 14.76
CA VAL A 239 -11.17 9.12 14.06
C VAL A 239 -11.37 9.87 12.75
N VAL A 240 -11.29 9.13 11.65
CA VAL A 240 -11.41 9.63 10.28
C VAL A 240 -12.77 9.22 9.75
N GLY A 241 -13.67 10.17 9.53
CA GLY A 241 -15.00 9.93 8.99
C GLY A 241 -15.05 10.02 7.46
N GLY A 242 -16.08 9.41 6.86
CA GLY A 242 -16.35 9.51 5.43
C GLY A 242 -17.76 9.04 5.09
N ASP A 243 -18.21 9.33 3.85
CA ASP A 243 -19.46 8.78 3.30
C ASP A 243 -19.26 7.39 2.64
N SER A 244 -18.01 7.02 2.42
CA SER A 244 -17.59 5.73 1.87
C SER A 244 -16.19 5.37 2.37
N MET A 245 -15.81 4.09 2.30
CA MET A 245 -14.44 3.67 2.62
C MET A 245 -13.40 4.38 1.72
N LYS A 246 -13.72 4.66 0.46
CA LYS A 246 -12.87 5.46 -0.44
C LYS A 246 -12.67 6.88 0.08
N ASN A 247 -13.72 7.51 0.59
CA ASN A 247 -13.62 8.85 1.17
C ASN A 247 -12.81 8.85 2.48
N VAL A 248 -12.94 7.81 3.31
CA VAL A 248 -12.10 7.62 4.49
C VAL A 248 -10.62 7.52 4.11
N LEU A 249 -10.26 6.71 3.11
CA LEU A 249 -8.88 6.62 2.62
C LEU A 249 -8.38 7.95 2.05
N LYS A 250 -9.23 8.70 1.33
CA LYS A 250 -8.90 10.04 0.84
C LYS A 250 -8.59 10.99 2.00
N ASN A 251 -9.41 11.02 3.04
CA ASN A 251 -9.22 11.87 4.21
C ASN A 251 -7.97 11.45 5.00
N TYR A 252 -7.80 10.15 5.26
CA TYR A 252 -6.61 9.61 5.92
C TYR A 252 -5.31 9.95 5.16
N THR A 253 -5.28 9.77 3.83
CA THR A 253 -4.09 10.09 3.05
C THR A 253 -3.90 11.59 2.82
N THR A 254 -4.93 12.42 2.98
CA THR A 254 -4.76 13.88 3.06
C THR A 254 -3.99 14.26 4.32
N LEU A 255 -4.24 13.58 5.43
CA LEU A 255 -3.52 13.75 6.69
C LEU A 255 -2.11 13.16 6.64
N SER A 256 -1.96 11.90 6.26
CA SER A 256 -0.70 11.14 6.35
C SER A 256 0.22 11.27 5.12
N GLY A 257 -0.24 11.92 4.06
CA GLY A 257 0.42 12.10 2.78
C GLY A 257 -0.18 11.21 1.68
N LYS A 258 -0.39 11.80 0.49
CA LYS A 258 -0.82 11.04 -0.70
C LYS A 258 0.31 10.16 -1.22
N PRO A 259 0.01 8.98 -1.79
CA PRO A 259 1.00 8.22 -2.54
C PRO A 259 1.59 9.09 -3.66
N ALA A 260 2.92 9.18 -3.78
CA ALA A 260 3.53 9.83 -4.93
C ALA A 260 3.19 9.03 -6.22
N LEU A 261 3.18 9.70 -7.37
CA LEU A 261 2.97 9.03 -8.65
C LEU A 261 4.29 8.39 -9.11
N PRO A 262 4.39 7.04 -9.21
CA PRO A 262 5.56 6.42 -9.80
C PRO A 262 5.61 6.71 -11.30
N PRO A 263 6.79 6.90 -11.92
CA PRO A 263 6.92 7.07 -13.35
C PRO A 263 6.32 5.89 -14.14
N ALA A 264 5.74 6.14 -15.31
CA ALA A 264 5.07 5.12 -16.12
C ALA A 264 5.97 3.91 -16.44
N TRP A 265 7.28 4.11 -16.66
CA TRP A 265 8.23 3.02 -16.92
C TRP A 265 8.30 2.00 -15.78
N THR A 266 7.97 2.37 -14.53
CA THR A 266 8.03 1.47 -13.37
C THR A 266 6.98 0.38 -13.40
N PHE A 267 5.90 0.58 -14.13
CA PHE A 267 4.81 -0.40 -14.29
C PHE A 267 5.17 -1.56 -15.21
N GLY A 268 6.25 -1.46 -15.98
CA GLY A 268 6.75 -2.52 -16.83
C GLY A 268 7.26 -3.75 -16.06
N LEU A 269 7.78 -4.73 -16.78
CA LEU A 269 8.38 -5.93 -16.19
C LEU A 269 9.78 -5.60 -15.65
N TRP A 270 10.03 -6.00 -14.39
CA TRP A 270 11.34 -5.98 -13.74
C TRP A 270 11.92 -7.38 -13.68
N LEU A 271 13.20 -7.52 -14.00
CA LEU A 271 13.97 -8.74 -13.80
C LEU A 271 15.14 -8.45 -12.86
N THR A 272 15.39 -9.35 -11.92
CA THR A 272 16.51 -9.20 -10.99
C THR A 272 17.58 -10.27 -11.21
N SER A 273 18.77 -10.00 -10.69
CA SER A 273 19.85 -10.99 -10.56
C SER A 273 19.56 -12.05 -9.50
N SER A 274 18.47 -11.90 -8.72
CA SER A 274 18.16 -12.64 -7.48
C SER A 274 19.12 -12.33 -6.32
N PHE A 275 18.74 -12.73 -5.08
CA PHE A 275 19.38 -12.23 -3.85
C PHE A 275 20.76 -12.85 -3.63
N THR A 276 20.89 -14.20 -3.54
CA THR A 276 22.13 -14.89 -3.18
C THR A 276 22.73 -15.70 -4.32
N THR A 277 22.55 -15.28 -5.54
CA THR A 277 23.12 -15.91 -6.73
C THR A 277 24.50 -15.34 -7.07
N LYS A 278 25.32 -16.12 -7.73
CA LYS A 278 26.57 -15.62 -8.36
C LYS A 278 26.24 -15.07 -9.74
N TYR A 279 26.53 -13.82 -9.97
CA TYR A 279 26.34 -13.22 -11.27
C TYR A 279 27.44 -12.16 -11.54
N ASP A 280 27.72 -11.99 -12.81
CA ASP A 280 28.70 -11.09 -13.35
C ASP A 280 28.13 -10.37 -14.57
N GLU A 281 28.96 -9.58 -15.24
CA GLU A 281 28.58 -8.85 -16.45
C GLU A 281 28.03 -9.77 -17.53
N GLU A 282 28.67 -10.93 -17.79
CA GLU A 282 28.26 -11.89 -18.82
C GLU A 282 26.90 -12.50 -18.48
N THR A 283 26.71 -12.91 -17.24
CA THR A 283 25.42 -13.48 -16.74
C THR A 283 24.28 -12.48 -16.92
N VAL A 284 24.47 -11.23 -16.51
CA VAL A 284 23.46 -10.17 -16.62
C VAL A 284 23.10 -9.89 -18.07
N MET A 285 24.12 -9.74 -18.94
CA MET A 285 23.88 -9.52 -20.36
C MET A 285 23.24 -10.74 -21.04
N GLY A 286 23.56 -11.96 -20.58
CA GLY A 286 22.89 -13.19 -21.00
C GLY A 286 21.37 -13.17 -20.69
N PHE A 287 20.97 -12.63 -19.52
CA PHE A 287 19.55 -12.47 -19.20
C PHE A 287 18.87 -11.40 -20.07
N VAL A 288 19.49 -10.24 -20.22
CA VAL A 288 18.94 -9.15 -21.05
C VAL A 288 18.78 -9.61 -22.51
N ASN A 289 19.80 -10.21 -23.08
CA ASN A 289 19.77 -10.73 -24.45
C ASN A 289 18.76 -11.88 -24.59
N GLY A 290 18.70 -12.79 -23.61
CA GLY A 290 17.76 -13.89 -23.60
C GLY A 290 16.29 -13.45 -23.55
N MET A 291 15.96 -12.38 -22.85
CA MET A 291 14.62 -11.75 -22.88
C MET A 291 14.32 -11.17 -24.27
N LYS A 292 15.27 -10.43 -24.84
CA LYS A 292 15.17 -9.82 -26.18
C LYS A 292 14.98 -10.88 -27.29
N GLU A 293 15.80 -11.91 -27.30
CA GLU A 293 15.73 -13.04 -28.26
C GLU A 293 14.38 -13.77 -28.22
N ARG A 294 13.76 -13.81 -27.05
CA ARG A 294 12.45 -14.44 -26.84
C ARG A 294 11.28 -13.45 -26.93
N HIS A 295 11.55 -12.22 -27.37
CA HIS A 295 10.55 -11.16 -27.53
C HIS A 295 9.73 -10.91 -26.26
N ILE A 296 10.35 -10.98 -25.08
CA ILE A 296 9.70 -10.66 -23.82
C ILE A 296 10.01 -9.19 -23.49
N PRO A 297 8.99 -8.32 -23.38
CA PRO A 297 9.19 -6.94 -22.98
C PRO A 297 9.83 -6.87 -21.58
N LEU A 298 11.03 -6.30 -21.48
CA LEU A 298 11.74 -6.08 -20.24
C LEU A 298 12.06 -4.59 -20.12
N HIS A 299 11.81 -3.99 -18.94
CA HIS A 299 11.90 -2.53 -18.79
C HIS A 299 12.86 -2.09 -17.70
N VAL A 300 13.04 -2.92 -16.65
CA VAL A 300 13.95 -2.60 -15.55
C VAL A 300 14.81 -3.82 -15.24
N PHE A 301 16.11 -3.62 -15.12
CA PHE A 301 17.00 -4.61 -14.55
C PHE A 301 17.42 -4.19 -13.16
N HIS A 302 17.25 -5.10 -12.20
CA HIS A 302 17.58 -4.88 -10.81
C HIS A 302 18.77 -5.76 -10.39
N PHE A 303 19.88 -5.11 -10.06
CA PHE A 303 21.04 -5.74 -9.46
C PHE A 303 20.79 -5.89 -7.96
N ASP A 304 20.77 -7.12 -7.46
CA ASP A 304 20.63 -7.38 -6.04
C ASP A 304 21.99 -7.37 -5.31
N CYS A 305 22.06 -7.67 -4.04
CA CYS A 305 23.15 -7.31 -3.13
C CYS A 305 24.59 -7.60 -3.62
N TYR A 306 24.82 -8.61 -4.45
CA TYR A 306 26.15 -8.98 -4.99
C TYR A 306 26.64 -8.12 -6.15
N TRP A 307 25.98 -6.98 -6.46
CA TRP A 307 26.62 -5.95 -7.27
C TRP A 307 27.78 -5.29 -6.50
N MET A 308 27.70 -5.31 -5.16
CA MET A 308 28.80 -4.95 -4.26
C MET A 308 29.63 -6.18 -3.91
N LYS A 309 30.85 -5.96 -3.50
CA LYS A 309 31.77 -7.02 -3.10
C LYS A 309 31.27 -7.73 -1.85
N GLU A 310 31.33 -9.05 -1.88
CA GLU A 310 30.92 -9.93 -0.80
C GLU A 310 31.57 -9.55 0.55
N ASN A 311 30.75 -9.50 1.61
CA ASN A 311 31.10 -9.09 2.97
C ASN A 311 31.54 -7.61 3.14
N GLU A 312 31.52 -6.82 2.09
CA GLU A 312 31.75 -5.36 2.14
C GLU A 312 30.41 -4.57 1.98
N TRP A 313 29.32 -5.12 2.50
CA TRP A 313 27.98 -4.53 2.42
C TRP A 313 27.93 -3.17 3.07
N CYS A 314 27.33 -2.43 2.61
CA CYS A 314 27.06 -1.26 1.80
C CYS A 314 28.35 -0.44 1.69
N ASN A 315 29.23 -0.82 0.81
CA ASN A 315 30.37 -0.02 0.41
C ASN A 315 29.98 0.98 -0.71
N PHE A 316 28.79 0.80 -1.31
CA PHE A 316 28.24 1.62 -2.40
C PHE A 316 29.16 1.72 -3.62
N ASP A 317 29.93 0.66 -3.89
CA ASP A 317 30.79 0.55 -5.06
C ASP A 317 30.64 -0.82 -5.72
N TRP A 318 30.79 -0.84 -7.05
CA TRP A 318 30.68 -2.05 -7.84
C TRP A 318 31.85 -3.00 -7.59
N ASP A 319 31.56 -4.30 -7.51
CA ASP A 319 32.64 -5.30 -7.48
C ASP A 319 33.31 -5.38 -8.85
N ARG A 320 34.46 -4.71 -8.98
CA ARG A 320 35.20 -4.63 -10.25
C ARG A 320 35.79 -5.97 -10.73
N ALA A 321 35.77 -7.00 -9.87
CA ALA A 321 36.13 -8.35 -10.30
C ALA A 321 34.99 -9.01 -11.10
N MET A 322 33.75 -8.69 -10.76
CA MET A 322 32.55 -9.20 -11.42
C MET A 322 32.06 -8.27 -12.54
N PHE A 323 32.26 -6.96 -12.38
CA PHE A 323 31.84 -5.90 -13.28
C PHE A 323 33.02 -5.00 -13.65
N PRO A 324 33.95 -5.50 -14.47
CA PRO A 324 35.19 -4.74 -14.79
C PRO A 324 34.95 -3.45 -15.55
N ASP A 325 33.93 -3.39 -16.41
CA ASP A 325 33.55 -2.21 -17.20
C ASP A 325 32.05 -1.89 -17.04
N ILE A 326 31.62 -1.68 -15.78
CA ILE A 326 30.20 -1.44 -15.46
C ILE A 326 29.69 -0.18 -16.16
N GLU A 327 30.49 0.84 -16.33
CA GLU A 327 30.09 2.08 -17.00
C GLU A 327 29.66 1.80 -18.45
N HIS A 328 30.42 0.99 -19.19
CA HIS A 328 30.04 0.55 -20.53
C HIS A 328 28.79 -0.35 -20.50
N GLN A 329 28.76 -1.34 -19.58
CA GLN A 329 27.61 -2.25 -19.45
C GLN A 329 26.31 -1.47 -19.21
N LEU A 330 26.31 -0.49 -18.29
CA LEU A 330 25.14 0.33 -18.02
C LEU A 330 24.72 1.16 -19.25
N GLN A 331 25.66 1.69 -20.04
CA GLN A 331 25.34 2.37 -21.29
C GLN A 331 24.65 1.44 -22.29
N VAL A 332 25.17 0.22 -22.49
CA VAL A 332 24.56 -0.78 -23.38
C VAL A 332 23.16 -1.14 -22.89
N MET A 333 22.97 -1.42 -21.59
CA MET A 333 21.67 -1.75 -21.03
C MET A 333 20.65 -0.63 -21.23
N LYS A 334 21.05 0.62 -20.99
CA LYS A 334 20.16 1.79 -21.07
C LYS A 334 19.86 2.23 -22.50
N HIS A 335 20.85 2.31 -23.36
CA HIS A 335 20.69 2.92 -24.69
C HIS A 335 20.41 1.90 -25.80
N GLU A 336 20.97 0.69 -25.72
CA GLU A 336 20.73 -0.34 -26.74
C GLU A 336 19.56 -1.26 -26.41
N ASN A 337 19.25 -1.41 -25.10
CA ASN A 337 18.17 -2.28 -24.62
C ASN A 337 17.03 -1.50 -23.94
N ASN A 338 17.11 -0.17 -23.89
CA ASN A 338 16.09 0.74 -23.30
C ASN A 338 15.69 0.36 -21.88
N LEU A 339 16.63 -0.07 -21.04
CA LEU A 339 16.38 -0.49 -19.67
C LEU A 339 16.58 0.65 -18.67
N LYS A 340 15.84 0.62 -17.59
CA LYS A 340 16.12 1.36 -16.36
C LYS A 340 16.89 0.46 -15.40
N ILE A 341 17.74 1.07 -14.57
CA ILE A 341 18.65 0.36 -13.68
C ILE A 341 18.25 0.60 -12.24
N CYS A 342 17.98 -0.49 -11.52
CA CYS A 342 17.76 -0.51 -10.07
C CYS A 342 18.93 -1.21 -9.39
N VAL A 343 19.37 -0.71 -8.24
CA VAL A 343 20.35 -1.41 -7.40
C VAL A 343 19.82 -1.57 -5.97
N TRP A 344 20.14 -2.70 -5.37
CA TRP A 344 19.85 -3.01 -3.98
C TRP A 344 20.74 -2.18 -3.05
N ILE A 345 20.15 -1.62 -2.01
CA ILE A 345 20.83 -0.93 -0.91
C ILE A 345 20.15 -1.26 0.41
N ASN A 346 20.88 -1.09 1.51
CA ASN A 346 20.29 -1.06 2.85
C ASN A 346 21.06 -0.14 3.79
N THR A 347 20.66 -0.08 5.05
CA THR A 347 21.24 0.80 6.06
C THR A 347 22.29 0.15 6.92
N TYR A 348 22.59 -1.13 6.66
CA TYR A 348 23.54 -1.93 7.41
C TYR A 348 24.92 -1.85 6.75
N ILE A 349 25.89 -1.31 7.47
CA ILE A 349 27.28 -1.20 6.99
C ILE A 349 28.07 -2.36 7.58
N GLY A 350 28.51 -3.29 6.74
CA GLY A 350 29.34 -4.43 7.17
C GLY A 350 30.68 -3.99 7.72
N GLN A 351 31.16 -4.63 8.78
CA GLN A 351 32.43 -4.26 9.43
C GLN A 351 33.63 -4.31 8.46
N LYS A 352 33.58 -5.19 7.45
CA LYS A 352 34.63 -5.31 6.42
C LYS A 352 34.53 -4.19 5.37
N SER A 353 33.39 -3.53 5.24
CA SER A 353 33.22 -2.39 4.34
C SER A 353 34.17 -1.26 4.72
N PRO A 354 34.85 -0.63 3.76
CA PRO A 354 35.71 0.52 4.04
C PRO A 354 34.93 1.68 4.68
N LEU A 355 33.62 1.77 4.44
CA LEU A 355 32.75 2.81 5.00
C LEU A 355 32.44 2.59 6.48
N PHE A 356 32.63 1.38 7.03
CA PHE A 356 32.37 1.14 8.46
C PHE A 356 33.29 1.98 9.35
N LYS A 357 34.60 2.00 9.02
CA LYS A 357 35.59 2.79 9.77
C LYS A 357 35.27 4.28 9.67
N GLU A 358 35.00 4.78 8.48
CA GLU A 358 34.61 6.17 8.21
C GLU A 358 33.38 6.56 9.04
N ALA A 359 32.30 5.78 8.93
CA ALA A 359 31.05 6.06 9.63
C ALA A 359 31.18 5.99 11.16
N LYS A 360 32.00 5.06 11.67
CA LYS A 360 32.31 4.95 13.10
C LYS A 360 33.04 6.20 13.61
N GLU A 361 34.10 6.62 12.92
CA GLU A 361 34.93 7.78 13.29
C GLU A 361 34.12 9.10 13.26
N LEU A 362 33.20 9.22 12.30
CA LEU A 362 32.31 10.37 12.17
C LEU A 362 31.08 10.32 13.10
N GLY A 363 30.86 9.18 13.79
CA GLY A 363 29.73 9.02 14.69
C GLY A 363 28.38 8.88 13.98
N TYR A 364 28.36 8.27 12.80
CA TYR A 364 27.19 8.11 11.94
C TYR A 364 26.43 6.79 12.15
N LEU A 365 26.96 5.90 12.99
CA LEU A 365 26.32 4.62 13.32
C LEU A 365 25.63 4.69 14.68
N LEU A 366 24.53 3.94 14.84
CA LEU A 366 23.84 3.78 16.12
C LEU A 366 24.80 3.27 17.20
N LYS A 367 24.66 3.78 18.42
CA LYS A 367 25.51 3.49 19.55
C LYS A 367 24.75 2.82 20.66
N LYS A 368 25.43 1.94 21.40
CA LYS A 368 24.97 1.45 22.70
C LYS A 368 25.06 2.58 23.75
N PRO A 369 24.36 2.46 24.89
CA PRO A 369 24.47 3.45 25.98
C PRO A 369 25.89 3.68 26.51
N ASN A 370 26.80 2.72 26.36
CA ASN A 370 28.22 2.86 26.75
C ASN A 370 29.08 3.61 25.71
N GLY A 371 28.50 4.01 24.57
CA GLY A 371 29.17 4.73 23.49
C GLY A 371 29.77 3.85 22.37
N ASP A 372 29.80 2.53 22.52
CA ASP A 372 30.23 1.62 21.48
C ASP A 372 29.23 1.61 20.31
N VAL A 373 29.72 1.34 19.09
CA VAL A 373 28.82 1.07 17.96
C VAL A 373 27.99 -0.16 18.25
N TRP A 374 26.69 -0.08 18.01
CA TRP A 374 25.82 -1.25 18.06
C TRP A 374 26.10 -2.13 16.83
N GLN A 375 26.36 -3.43 17.04
CA GLN A 375 26.68 -4.37 15.97
C GLN A 375 25.94 -5.69 16.15
N TRP A 376 25.69 -6.36 15.03
CA TRP A 376 25.00 -7.63 14.95
C TRP A 376 25.57 -8.49 13.81
N ASP A 377 25.38 -9.80 13.88
CA ASP A 377 25.79 -10.76 12.84
C ASP A 377 24.59 -11.32 12.05
N LEU A 378 23.37 -10.93 12.39
CA LEU A 378 22.19 -11.34 11.65
C LEU A 378 22.18 -10.60 10.29
N TRP A 379 21.98 -11.32 9.22
CA TRP A 379 21.98 -10.89 7.81
C TRP A 379 23.37 -10.52 7.27
N GLN A 380 24.18 -9.80 8.01
CA GLN A 380 25.49 -9.35 7.57
C GLN A 380 26.50 -9.39 8.73
N ALA A 381 27.70 -9.90 8.45
CA ALA A 381 28.74 -10.06 9.47
C ALA A 381 29.19 -8.71 10.04
N GLY A 382 29.05 -8.55 11.36
CA GLY A 382 29.51 -7.37 12.08
C GLY A 382 28.88 -6.05 11.66
N MET A 383 27.66 -6.07 11.16
CA MET A 383 27.00 -4.85 10.66
C MET A 383 26.76 -3.82 11.76
N GLY A 384 26.97 -2.54 11.42
CA GLY A 384 26.46 -1.39 12.16
C GLY A 384 25.32 -0.74 11.37
N ILE A 385 24.46 0.01 12.03
CA ILE A 385 23.27 0.65 11.43
C ILE A 385 23.47 2.17 11.38
N VAL A 386 23.13 2.79 10.25
CA VAL A 386 23.23 4.25 10.08
C VAL A 386 22.20 4.96 10.95
N ASP A 387 22.61 6.00 11.67
CA ASP A 387 21.72 6.85 12.47
C ASP A 387 21.19 8.02 11.63
N PHE A 388 20.00 7.86 11.05
CA PHE A 388 19.35 8.91 10.26
C PHE A 388 18.80 10.08 11.07
N THR A 389 18.89 10.08 12.40
CA THR A 389 18.61 11.26 13.22
C THR A 389 19.79 12.22 13.25
N ASN A 390 20.98 11.76 12.80
CA ASN A 390 22.17 12.56 12.65
C ASN A 390 22.18 13.25 11.27
N PRO A 391 22.12 14.59 11.18
CA PRO A 391 22.12 15.30 9.89
C PRO A 391 23.40 15.07 9.07
N GLY A 392 24.51 14.77 9.74
CA GLY A 392 25.79 14.43 9.07
C GLY A 392 25.68 13.07 8.39
N ALA A 393 25.15 12.07 9.08
CA ALA A 393 24.92 10.74 8.54
C ALA A 393 23.93 10.75 7.36
N TRP A 394 22.87 11.57 7.45
CA TRP A 394 21.90 11.78 6.39
C TRP A 394 22.57 12.25 5.08
N LYS A 395 23.32 13.34 5.14
CA LYS A 395 24.02 13.89 3.98
C LYS A 395 25.12 12.96 3.46
N TRP A 396 25.83 12.29 4.35
CA TRP A 396 26.85 11.32 4.01
C TRP A 396 26.23 10.14 3.22
N TYR A 397 25.13 9.57 3.69
CA TYR A 397 24.43 8.49 3.01
C TYR A 397 23.93 8.94 1.63
N GLN A 398 23.29 10.10 1.55
CA GLN A 398 22.85 10.70 0.27
C GLN A 398 24.01 10.92 -0.70
N SER A 399 25.22 11.26 -0.23
CA SER A 399 26.38 11.45 -1.11
C SER A 399 26.80 10.16 -1.83
N LYS A 400 26.65 8.99 -1.14
CA LYS A 400 26.93 7.67 -1.74
C LYS A 400 25.90 7.33 -2.83
N LEU A 401 24.64 7.68 -2.60
CA LEU A 401 23.57 7.47 -3.58
C LEU A 401 23.72 8.37 -4.81
N ARG A 402 24.12 9.63 -4.65
CA ARG A 402 24.43 10.54 -5.78
C ARG A 402 25.51 9.97 -6.67
N HIS A 403 26.56 9.40 -6.10
CA HIS A 403 27.63 8.75 -6.87
C HIS A 403 27.06 7.64 -7.77
N LEU A 404 26.16 6.79 -7.29
CA LEU A 404 25.52 5.73 -8.09
C LEU A 404 24.60 6.31 -9.19
N LEU A 405 23.86 7.38 -8.87
CA LEU A 405 23.03 8.09 -9.85
C LEU A 405 23.88 8.69 -10.97
N ASP A 406 25.05 9.26 -10.65
CA ASP A 406 26.01 9.79 -11.62
C ASP A 406 26.57 8.70 -12.54
N GLN A 407 26.70 7.47 -12.06
CA GLN A 407 27.11 6.31 -12.87
C GLN A 407 26.00 5.78 -13.78
N GLY A 408 24.74 6.21 -13.60
CA GLY A 408 23.62 5.82 -14.47
C GLY A 408 22.54 4.96 -13.82
N VAL A 409 22.58 4.74 -12.49
CA VAL A 409 21.48 4.12 -11.76
C VAL A 409 20.23 5.00 -11.83
N ASP A 410 19.03 4.39 -11.94
CA ASP A 410 17.78 5.12 -12.08
C ASP A 410 16.92 5.09 -10.80
N CYS A 411 17.01 4.04 -10.01
CA CYS A 411 16.25 3.88 -8.77
C CYS A 411 16.94 2.91 -7.80
N PHE A 412 16.42 2.80 -6.58
CA PHE A 412 16.97 1.95 -5.52
C PHE A 412 15.91 1.00 -4.95
N LYS A 413 16.32 -0.27 -4.71
CA LYS A 413 15.60 -1.15 -3.80
C LYS A 413 16.10 -0.87 -2.39
N THR A 414 15.27 -0.26 -1.55
CA THR A 414 15.55 -0.06 -0.13
C THR A 414 15.13 -1.28 0.66
N ASP A 415 16.08 -2.17 0.88
CA ASP A 415 15.86 -3.41 1.61
C ASP A 415 16.03 -3.23 3.11
N PHE A 416 15.44 -4.12 3.90
CA PHE A 416 15.41 -4.07 5.36
C PHE A 416 14.78 -2.78 5.91
N GLY A 417 15.25 -2.29 7.07
CA GLY A 417 14.68 -1.14 7.78
C GLY A 417 13.69 -1.53 8.88
N GLU A 418 13.41 -2.81 9.05
CA GLU A 418 12.77 -3.44 10.21
C GLU A 418 13.81 -4.06 11.13
N ARG A 419 13.42 -4.63 12.26
CA ARG A 419 14.29 -5.18 13.31
C ARG A 419 15.33 -4.19 13.85
N ILE A 420 14.96 -2.92 13.90
CA ILE A 420 15.83 -1.87 14.44
C ILE A 420 15.97 -2.05 15.96
N PRO A 421 17.20 -2.04 16.51
CA PRO A 421 17.43 -2.28 17.93
C PRO A 421 16.83 -1.19 18.82
N THR A 422 16.42 -1.58 20.02
CA THR A 422 15.90 -0.67 21.04
C THR A 422 16.88 -0.41 22.20
N ASP A 423 17.99 -1.14 22.24
CA ASP A 423 19.10 -1.00 23.20
C ASP A 423 20.18 -0.01 22.73
N VAL A 424 19.74 1.06 22.07
CA VAL A 424 20.60 2.07 21.40
C VAL A 424 20.29 3.48 21.87
N VAL A 425 21.19 4.40 21.55
CA VAL A 425 21.05 5.84 21.73
C VAL A 425 21.13 6.51 20.37
N TYR A 426 20.11 7.28 20.02
CA TYR A 426 20.05 8.09 18.82
C TYR A 426 20.76 9.43 19.03
N TYR A 427 21.33 9.99 17.98
CA TYR A 427 22.03 11.27 17.99
C TYR A 427 21.16 12.39 18.54
N ASP A 428 19.89 12.41 18.20
CA ASP A 428 18.95 13.45 18.60
C ASP A 428 18.23 13.17 19.93
N GLY A 429 18.55 12.06 20.63
CA GLY A 429 17.94 11.64 21.88
C GLY A 429 16.54 11.04 21.76
N SER A 430 16.10 10.68 20.58
CA SER A 430 14.79 10.05 20.35
C SER A 430 14.65 8.71 21.07
N ASP A 431 13.42 8.41 21.54
CA ASP A 431 13.06 7.15 22.19
C ASP A 431 13.30 5.94 21.26
N PRO A 432 14.20 5.02 21.61
CA PRO A 432 14.53 3.90 20.75
C PRO A 432 13.36 2.90 20.56
N LEU A 433 12.46 2.79 21.53
CA LEU A 433 11.28 1.93 21.39
C LEU A 433 10.37 2.39 20.24
N ARG A 434 10.15 3.70 20.14
CA ARG A 434 9.35 4.30 19.07
C ARG A 434 10.11 4.41 17.76
N MET A 435 11.41 4.60 17.85
CA MET A 435 12.27 4.62 16.65
C MET A 435 12.33 3.26 15.94
N HIS A 436 12.03 2.14 16.59
CA HIS A 436 12.01 0.82 15.97
C HIS A 436 11.17 0.80 14.67
N ASN A 437 9.93 1.27 14.73
CA ASN A 437 9.09 1.36 13.53
C ASN A 437 9.34 2.64 12.72
N TYR A 438 9.68 3.76 13.37
CA TYR A 438 9.81 5.04 12.69
C TYR A 438 11.08 5.15 11.84
N TYR A 439 12.09 4.36 12.14
CA TYR A 439 13.36 4.33 11.42
C TYR A 439 13.18 4.11 9.92
N THR A 440 12.29 3.20 9.52
CA THR A 440 12.04 2.92 8.10
C THR A 440 11.53 4.15 7.33
N TYR A 441 10.74 5.01 8.00
CA TYR A 441 10.30 6.27 7.40
C TYR A 441 11.47 7.20 7.12
N LEU A 442 12.38 7.37 8.07
CA LEU A 442 13.57 8.21 7.91
C LEU A 442 14.50 7.66 6.81
N TYR A 443 14.71 6.35 6.79
CA TYR A 443 15.51 5.69 5.76
C TYR A 443 14.95 5.94 4.36
N ASN A 444 13.70 5.59 4.13
CA ASN A 444 13.09 5.75 2.82
C ASN A 444 12.98 7.23 2.41
N LYS A 445 12.71 8.14 3.34
CA LYS A 445 12.72 9.58 3.10
C LYS A 445 14.10 10.08 2.66
N CYS A 446 15.16 9.63 3.33
CA CYS A 446 16.53 9.98 2.98
C CYS A 446 16.88 9.60 1.53
N VAL A 447 16.47 8.40 1.11
CA VAL A 447 16.70 7.94 -0.26
C VAL A 447 15.78 8.65 -1.26
N TRP A 448 14.51 8.86 -0.89
CA TRP A 448 13.54 9.54 -1.74
C TRP A 448 13.96 10.98 -2.07
N GLU A 449 14.40 11.74 -1.08
CA GLU A 449 14.82 13.12 -1.28
C GLU A 449 15.93 13.27 -2.33
N VAL A 450 16.94 12.39 -2.29
CA VAL A 450 18.02 12.44 -3.28
C VAL A 450 17.57 12.01 -4.67
N LEU A 451 16.63 11.04 -4.74
CA LEU A 451 16.04 10.63 -6.02
C LEU A 451 15.21 11.75 -6.63
N GLU A 452 14.35 12.40 -5.85
CA GLU A 452 13.50 13.50 -6.34
C GLU A 452 14.34 14.73 -6.73
N GLU A 453 15.38 15.04 -5.95
CA GLU A 453 16.33 16.11 -6.28
C GLU A 453 17.06 15.82 -7.61
N TYR A 454 17.47 14.57 -7.84
CA TYR A 454 18.26 14.18 -9.00
C TYR A 454 17.44 13.95 -10.28
N LYS A 455 16.30 13.26 -10.16
CA LYS A 455 15.43 12.84 -11.28
C LYS A 455 14.31 13.84 -11.57
N GLY A 456 13.88 14.60 -10.57
CA GLY A 456 12.74 15.51 -10.65
C GLY A 456 11.45 14.93 -10.04
N LYS A 457 10.50 15.81 -9.83
CA LYS A 457 9.18 15.46 -9.28
C LYS A 457 8.44 14.49 -10.22
N ASN A 458 7.82 13.45 -9.67
CA ASN A 458 7.14 12.37 -10.38
C ASN A 458 8.06 11.52 -11.29
N GLU A 459 9.39 11.64 -11.13
CA GLU A 459 10.37 10.79 -11.83
C GLU A 459 11.16 9.91 -10.83
N ALA A 460 10.93 10.06 -9.53
CA ALA A 460 11.53 9.25 -8.48
C ALA A 460 10.77 7.95 -8.28
N CYS A 461 11.49 6.86 -8.00
CA CYS A 461 10.94 5.57 -7.62
C CYS A 461 11.84 4.90 -6.61
N LEU A 462 11.26 4.42 -5.51
CA LEU A 462 11.85 3.43 -4.62
C LEU A 462 11.24 2.06 -4.90
N PHE A 463 11.92 1.01 -4.43
CA PHE A 463 11.35 -0.32 -4.30
C PHE A 463 11.59 -0.77 -2.85
N ALA A 464 10.66 -0.39 -1.95
CA ALA A 464 10.86 -0.42 -0.51
C ALA A 464 10.27 -1.67 0.14
N ARG A 465 10.99 -2.25 1.13
CA ARG A 465 10.54 -3.39 1.91
C ARG A 465 9.69 -2.94 3.10
N SER A 466 10.27 -2.22 4.03
CA SER A 466 9.61 -1.81 5.26
C SER A 466 8.91 -0.46 5.14
N ALA A 467 7.88 -0.27 5.94
CA ALA A 467 7.16 0.99 6.00
C ALA A 467 6.44 1.19 7.34
N THR A 468 6.04 2.42 7.60
CA THR A 468 5.06 2.84 8.61
C THR A 468 4.23 3.99 8.05
N VAL A 469 3.45 4.68 8.88
CA VAL A 469 2.62 5.83 8.46
C VAL A 469 3.45 6.87 7.71
N GLY A 470 2.97 7.28 6.56
CA GLY A 470 3.67 8.22 5.67
C GLY A 470 4.58 7.55 4.64
N GLY A 471 4.89 6.25 4.79
CA GLY A 471 5.70 5.50 3.82
C GLY A 471 5.10 5.45 2.42
N GLN A 472 3.78 5.56 2.29
CA GLN A 472 3.09 5.64 1.00
C GLN A 472 3.52 6.83 0.13
N LYS A 473 4.13 7.85 0.72
CA LYS A 473 4.74 8.98 -0.01
C LYS A 473 5.92 8.57 -0.87
N PHE A 474 6.51 7.40 -0.61
CA PHE A 474 7.74 6.91 -1.23
C PHE A 474 7.51 5.55 -1.91
N PRO A 475 6.66 5.47 -2.97
CA PRO A 475 6.40 4.22 -3.66
C PRO A 475 7.63 3.70 -4.43
N VAL A 476 7.71 2.40 -4.67
CA VAL A 476 6.73 1.32 -4.53
C VAL A 476 7.10 0.44 -3.34
N HIS A 477 6.16 -0.40 -2.85
CA HIS A 477 6.41 -1.36 -1.79
C HIS A 477 6.14 -2.77 -2.29
N TRP A 478 6.96 -3.78 -1.88
CA TRP A 478 6.70 -5.19 -2.19
C TRP A 478 6.41 -6.01 -0.94
N GLY A 479 5.78 -7.18 -1.14
CA GLY A 479 5.24 -8.03 -0.07
C GLY A 479 6.27 -8.71 0.83
N GLY A 480 7.58 -8.53 0.61
CA GLY A 480 8.62 -9.23 1.38
C GLY A 480 8.83 -10.66 0.91
N ASP A 481 9.45 -11.47 1.76
CA ASP A 481 9.97 -12.80 1.44
C ASP A 481 8.85 -13.85 1.46
N CYS A 482 8.41 -14.28 0.30
CA CYS A 482 7.35 -15.26 0.10
C CYS A 482 7.93 -16.59 -0.39
N SER A 483 7.28 -17.71 -0.03
CA SER A 483 7.67 -19.04 -0.49
C SER A 483 7.17 -19.33 -1.91
N SER A 484 7.90 -20.16 -2.66
CA SER A 484 7.58 -20.52 -4.06
C SER A 484 6.48 -21.58 -4.16
N ASN A 485 5.27 -21.25 -3.66
CA ASN A 485 4.09 -22.12 -3.68
C ASN A 485 2.77 -21.33 -3.72
N TYR A 486 1.65 -22.02 -4.00
CA TYR A 486 0.33 -21.39 -4.11
C TYR A 486 -0.20 -20.78 -2.81
N SER A 487 0.10 -21.37 -1.65
CA SER A 487 -0.32 -20.81 -0.37
C SER A 487 0.28 -19.42 -0.18
N SER A 488 1.59 -19.31 -0.40
CA SER A 488 2.30 -18.04 -0.24
C SER A 488 1.90 -17.01 -1.31
N MET A 489 1.56 -17.45 -2.53
CA MET A 489 0.99 -16.59 -3.57
C MET A 489 -0.33 -15.95 -3.11
N SER A 490 -1.21 -16.72 -2.43
CA SER A 490 -2.49 -16.19 -1.90
C SER A 490 -2.29 -15.31 -0.68
N GLU A 491 -1.36 -15.66 0.21
CA GLU A 491 -0.98 -14.86 1.37
C GLU A 491 -0.40 -13.50 0.96
N SER A 492 0.44 -13.48 -0.07
CA SER A 492 0.99 -12.25 -0.65
C SER A 492 -0.12 -11.32 -1.14
N LEU A 493 -1.10 -11.83 -1.90
CA LEU A 493 -2.25 -11.03 -2.35
C LEU A 493 -3.03 -10.46 -1.16
N ARG A 494 -3.31 -11.28 -0.15
CA ARG A 494 -4.00 -10.85 1.08
C ARG A 494 -3.26 -9.72 1.77
N GLY A 495 -1.94 -9.85 1.94
CA GLY A 495 -1.08 -8.82 2.50
C GLY A 495 -1.12 -7.52 1.71
N GLY A 496 -1.04 -7.59 0.36
CA GLY A 496 -1.14 -6.45 -0.53
C GLY A 496 -2.48 -5.71 -0.42
N LEU A 497 -3.60 -6.45 -0.39
CA LEU A 497 -4.92 -5.84 -0.22
C LEU A 497 -5.09 -5.18 1.16
N SER A 498 -4.54 -5.80 2.22
CA SER A 498 -4.51 -5.22 3.57
C SER A 498 -3.70 -3.91 3.61
N LEU A 499 -2.54 -3.88 2.96
CA LEU A 499 -1.70 -2.69 2.84
C LEU A 499 -2.41 -1.58 2.06
N CYS A 500 -3.08 -1.90 0.95
CA CYS A 500 -3.84 -0.94 0.15
C CYS A 500 -4.97 -0.29 0.98
N LEU A 501 -5.65 -1.05 1.86
CA LEU A 501 -6.63 -0.51 2.81
C LEU A 501 -6.00 0.27 3.97
N SER A 502 -4.67 0.29 4.07
CA SER A 502 -3.91 1.12 5.02
C SER A 502 -3.32 2.38 4.39
N GLY A 503 -3.80 2.77 3.19
CA GLY A 503 -3.45 4.03 2.50
C GLY A 503 -2.31 3.94 1.50
N PHE A 504 -1.81 2.74 1.17
CA PHE A 504 -0.77 2.52 0.17
C PHE A 504 -1.38 2.34 -1.22
N GLY A 505 -0.96 3.16 -2.17
CA GLY A 505 -1.55 3.21 -3.51
C GLY A 505 -1.02 2.17 -4.48
N PHE A 506 0.23 1.72 -4.27
CA PHE A 506 0.98 0.87 -5.20
C PHE A 506 1.65 -0.28 -4.46
N TRP A 507 1.56 -1.47 -5.02
CA TRP A 507 2.06 -2.68 -4.41
C TRP A 507 2.68 -3.63 -5.46
N SER A 508 3.68 -4.36 -5.05
CA SER A 508 4.37 -5.40 -5.81
C SER A 508 4.59 -6.65 -4.94
N HIS A 509 5.07 -7.70 -5.55
CA HIS A 509 5.47 -8.92 -4.87
C HIS A 509 6.50 -9.67 -5.74
N ASP A 510 7.17 -10.65 -5.15
CA ASP A 510 8.16 -11.45 -5.86
C ASP A 510 7.45 -12.56 -6.66
N MET A 511 7.26 -12.31 -7.96
CA MET A 511 6.61 -13.26 -8.85
C MET A 511 7.40 -14.57 -8.88
N SER A 512 6.68 -15.68 -8.73
CA SER A 512 7.16 -17.05 -8.54
C SER A 512 7.63 -17.42 -7.13
N GLY A 513 7.57 -16.50 -6.19
CA GLY A 513 8.08 -16.66 -4.82
C GLY A 513 9.57 -16.35 -4.68
N PHE A 514 9.95 -15.86 -3.50
CA PHE A 514 11.33 -15.52 -3.15
C PHE A 514 12.10 -16.75 -2.68
N GLU A 515 11.60 -17.46 -1.65
CA GLU A 515 12.24 -18.60 -1.05
C GLU A 515 12.07 -19.89 -1.87
N GLY A 516 13.17 -20.56 -2.17
CA GLY A 516 13.22 -21.80 -2.92
C GLY A 516 13.01 -21.60 -4.43
N LYS A 517 13.00 -22.71 -5.18
CA LYS A 517 12.76 -22.70 -6.63
C LYS A 517 11.31 -23.10 -6.91
N ALA A 518 10.57 -22.25 -7.60
CA ALA A 518 9.20 -22.52 -7.97
C ALA A 518 9.10 -23.70 -8.97
N PRO A 519 8.08 -24.57 -8.84
CA PRO A 519 7.63 -25.40 -9.95
C PRO A 519 7.15 -24.54 -11.14
N ALA A 520 7.26 -25.05 -12.35
CA ALA A 520 6.90 -24.31 -13.57
C ALA A 520 5.43 -23.85 -13.60
N ASP A 521 4.53 -24.62 -13.01
CA ASP A 521 3.11 -24.26 -12.90
C ASP A 521 2.90 -23.06 -11.94
N VAL A 522 3.52 -23.06 -10.78
CA VAL A 522 3.50 -21.91 -9.83
C VAL A 522 4.10 -20.66 -10.49
N TYR A 523 5.24 -20.82 -11.19
CA TYR A 523 5.88 -19.73 -11.92
C TYR A 523 4.91 -19.06 -12.91
N LYS A 524 4.24 -19.86 -13.76
CA LYS A 524 3.31 -19.37 -14.78
C LYS A 524 2.07 -18.70 -14.18
N ARG A 525 1.44 -19.32 -13.16
CA ARG A 525 0.27 -18.74 -12.48
C ARG A 525 0.61 -17.44 -11.78
N TRP A 526 1.78 -17.39 -11.12
CA TRP A 526 2.21 -16.19 -10.44
C TRP A 526 2.62 -15.07 -11.39
N ALA A 527 3.21 -15.40 -12.56
CA ALA A 527 3.50 -14.42 -13.60
C ALA A 527 2.23 -13.77 -14.15
N ALA A 528 1.18 -14.57 -14.45
CA ALA A 528 -0.10 -14.05 -14.90
C ALA A 528 -0.74 -13.10 -13.88
N PHE A 529 -0.73 -13.45 -12.59
CA PHE A 529 -1.18 -12.60 -11.50
C PHE A 529 -0.31 -11.34 -11.36
N GLY A 530 1.01 -11.53 -11.27
CA GLY A 530 1.91 -10.44 -10.99
C GLY A 530 1.96 -9.37 -12.08
N LEU A 531 1.73 -9.76 -13.35
CA LEU A 531 1.65 -8.82 -14.46
C LEU A 531 0.31 -8.07 -14.55
N LEU A 532 -0.68 -8.47 -13.75
CA LEU A 532 -1.94 -7.73 -13.52
C LEU A 532 -1.96 -7.01 -12.14
N SER A 533 -0.82 -6.96 -11.45
CA SER A 533 -0.58 -6.08 -10.29
C SER A 533 -0.09 -4.70 -10.74
N THR A 534 0.02 -3.75 -9.82
CA THR A 534 0.54 -2.41 -10.18
C THR A 534 1.99 -2.50 -10.68
N HIS A 535 2.86 -3.17 -9.93
CA HIS A 535 4.27 -3.36 -10.28
C HIS A 535 4.61 -4.85 -10.31
N SER A 536 5.50 -5.24 -11.21
CA SER A 536 5.73 -6.65 -11.57
C SER A 536 7.21 -6.96 -11.61
N ARG A 537 7.69 -7.80 -10.68
CA ARG A 537 9.10 -8.13 -10.53
C ARG A 537 9.33 -9.63 -10.47
N LEU A 538 10.14 -10.17 -11.38
CA LEU A 538 10.71 -11.51 -11.31
C LEU A 538 11.92 -11.48 -10.39
N HIS A 539 11.79 -12.05 -9.18
CA HIS A 539 12.82 -12.04 -8.16
C HIS A 539 12.81 -13.32 -7.33
N GLY A 540 13.96 -13.77 -6.89
CA GLY A 540 14.12 -14.95 -6.05
C GLY A 540 15.31 -14.83 -5.11
N SER A 541 15.44 -15.78 -4.17
CA SER A 541 16.54 -15.86 -3.23
C SER A 541 17.80 -16.44 -3.91
N ASP A 542 17.87 -17.74 -4.07
CA ASP A 542 19.06 -18.53 -4.43
C ASP A 542 19.04 -19.04 -5.89
N SER A 543 18.07 -18.64 -6.68
CA SER A 543 17.89 -19.08 -8.06
C SER A 543 17.36 -17.96 -8.95
N TYR A 544 17.80 -17.98 -10.22
CA TYR A 544 17.36 -17.00 -11.23
C TYR A 544 15.89 -17.20 -11.62
N ARG A 545 15.21 -16.10 -11.97
CA ARG A 545 13.78 -16.09 -12.32
C ARG A 545 13.52 -15.85 -13.82
N VAL A 546 14.50 -16.07 -14.67
CA VAL A 546 14.32 -16.00 -16.13
C VAL A 546 13.42 -17.15 -16.61
N PRO A 547 12.41 -16.91 -17.46
CA PRO A 547 11.34 -17.87 -17.71
C PRO A 547 11.79 -19.17 -18.38
N TRP A 548 12.86 -19.17 -19.16
CA TRP A 548 13.38 -20.37 -19.81
C TRP A 548 14.01 -21.42 -18.88
N LEU A 549 14.16 -21.10 -17.59
CA LEU A 549 14.59 -22.05 -16.56
C LEU A 549 13.44 -22.81 -15.89
N PHE A 550 12.18 -22.52 -16.29
CA PHE A 550 10.97 -23.08 -15.69
C PHE A 550 10.24 -23.98 -16.67
N SER A 551 10.88 -25.10 -17.05
CA SER A 551 10.31 -26.11 -17.94
C SER A 551 9.33 -27.04 -17.21
N LYS A 552 8.23 -27.42 -17.86
CA LYS A 552 7.42 -28.56 -17.45
C LYS A 552 8.10 -29.85 -17.83
N GLU A 553 7.62 -31.00 -17.33
CA GLU A 553 8.14 -32.32 -17.67
C GLU A 553 8.05 -32.56 -19.19
N GLY A 554 9.17 -32.95 -19.79
CA GLY A 554 9.28 -33.22 -21.23
C GLY A 554 9.43 -31.97 -22.11
N GLU A 555 9.60 -30.79 -21.52
CA GLU A 555 9.86 -29.54 -22.23
C GLU A 555 11.32 -29.10 -22.04
N GLU A 556 11.93 -28.57 -23.08
CA GLU A 556 13.23 -27.92 -23.02
C GLU A 556 13.05 -26.39 -23.06
N ASN A 557 13.94 -25.65 -22.34
CA ASN A 557 14.01 -24.19 -22.39
C ASN A 557 12.73 -23.43 -21.97
N GLY A 558 11.83 -24.03 -21.17
CA GLY A 558 10.68 -23.38 -20.57
C GLY A 558 9.79 -22.62 -21.57
N GLU A 559 9.56 -23.16 -22.75
CA GLU A 559 8.86 -22.49 -23.86
C GLU A 559 7.47 -21.99 -23.46
N GLU A 560 6.71 -22.78 -22.69
CA GLU A 560 5.40 -22.37 -22.20
C GLU A 560 5.51 -21.22 -21.17
N SER A 561 6.50 -21.27 -20.26
CA SER A 561 6.75 -20.20 -19.29
C SER A 561 7.18 -18.89 -19.99
N VAL A 562 8.01 -18.99 -21.02
CA VAL A 562 8.38 -17.87 -21.90
C VAL A 562 7.15 -17.26 -22.56
N ALA A 563 6.28 -18.11 -23.14
CA ALA A 563 5.08 -17.64 -23.82
C ALA A 563 4.07 -16.97 -22.86
N VAL A 564 3.91 -17.49 -21.65
CA VAL A 564 3.04 -16.91 -20.63
C VAL A 564 3.56 -15.53 -20.18
N VAL A 565 4.85 -15.42 -19.83
CA VAL A 565 5.43 -14.14 -19.40
C VAL A 565 5.35 -13.11 -20.52
N ARG A 566 5.65 -13.49 -21.78
CA ARG A 566 5.51 -12.60 -22.93
C ARG A 566 4.08 -12.08 -23.06
N LYS A 567 3.09 -12.99 -23.11
CA LYS A 567 1.68 -12.62 -23.25
C LYS A 567 1.21 -11.60 -22.22
N PHE A 568 1.48 -11.85 -20.95
CA PHE A 568 1.01 -10.96 -19.90
C PHE A 568 1.83 -9.66 -19.79
N SER A 569 3.13 -9.67 -20.16
CA SER A 569 3.93 -8.45 -20.28
C SER A 569 3.42 -7.55 -21.40
N GLU A 570 3.11 -8.13 -22.57
CA GLU A 570 2.50 -7.41 -23.69
C GLU A 570 1.11 -6.86 -23.33
N LEU A 571 0.27 -7.67 -22.69
CA LEU A 571 -1.04 -7.25 -22.19
C LEU A 571 -0.92 -6.06 -21.23
N LYS A 572 0.04 -6.13 -20.30
CA LYS A 572 0.27 -5.04 -19.36
C LYS A 572 0.64 -3.74 -20.06
N CYS A 573 1.52 -3.79 -21.07
CA CYS A 573 1.90 -2.60 -21.83
C CYS A 573 0.70 -2.00 -22.59
N THR A 574 -0.17 -2.83 -23.16
CA THR A 574 -1.39 -2.33 -23.82
C THR A 574 -2.42 -1.76 -22.84
N LEU A 575 -2.46 -2.26 -21.60
CA LEU A 575 -3.34 -1.75 -20.53
C LEU A 575 -2.84 -0.44 -19.91
N MET A 576 -1.64 0.04 -20.23
CA MET A 576 -1.04 1.20 -19.57
C MET A 576 -1.87 2.49 -19.62
N PRO A 577 -2.59 2.84 -20.71
CA PRO A 577 -3.45 4.02 -20.70
C PRO A 577 -4.52 3.96 -19.60
N TYR A 578 -5.11 2.80 -19.34
CA TYR A 578 -6.03 2.57 -18.24
C TYR A 578 -5.34 2.52 -16.88
N MET A 579 -4.29 1.73 -16.75
CA MET A 579 -3.58 1.50 -15.48
C MET A 579 -2.91 2.78 -14.98
N PHE A 580 -2.25 3.53 -15.85
CA PHE A 580 -1.55 4.74 -15.45
C PHE A 580 -2.52 5.88 -15.12
N SER A 581 -3.64 5.98 -15.83
CA SER A 581 -4.72 6.93 -15.48
C SER A 581 -5.34 6.61 -14.12
N THR A 582 -5.48 5.32 -13.79
CA THR A 582 -5.87 4.86 -12.45
C THR A 582 -4.80 5.23 -11.41
N ALA A 583 -3.51 5.09 -11.73
CA ALA A 583 -2.40 5.49 -10.85
C ALA A 583 -2.39 7.01 -10.58
N VAL A 584 -2.67 7.83 -11.59
CA VAL A 584 -2.85 9.29 -11.45
C VAL A 584 -4.02 9.59 -10.51
N ASN A 585 -5.14 8.87 -10.64
CA ASN A 585 -6.25 9.02 -9.70
C ASN A 585 -5.88 8.59 -8.28
N THR A 586 -5.10 7.52 -8.12
CA THR A 586 -4.55 7.08 -6.82
C THR A 586 -3.69 8.17 -6.17
N HIS A 587 -2.80 8.78 -6.94
CA HIS A 587 -1.99 9.91 -6.48
C HIS A 587 -2.86 11.10 -6.01
N LYS A 588 -3.90 11.45 -6.79
CA LYS A 588 -4.80 12.57 -6.47
C LYS A 588 -5.70 12.28 -5.25
N THR A 589 -6.16 11.06 -5.08
CA THR A 589 -7.22 10.72 -4.11
C THR A 589 -6.74 9.88 -2.92
N GLY A 590 -5.69 9.09 -3.07
CA GLY A 590 -5.27 8.08 -2.09
C GLY A 590 -6.06 6.76 -2.16
N VAL A 591 -7.03 6.66 -3.09
CA VAL A 591 -7.72 5.39 -3.36
C VAL A 591 -6.77 4.48 -4.15
N PRO A 592 -6.48 3.25 -3.70
CA PRO A 592 -5.44 2.42 -4.31
C PRO A 592 -5.79 1.98 -5.74
N THR A 593 -4.76 1.66 -6.52
CA THR A 593 -4.91 1.11 -7.88
C THR A 593 -5.40 -0.34 -7.83
N MET A 594 -4.84 -1.18 -6.93
CA MET A 594 -5.40 -2.50 -6.60
C MET A 594 -6.38 -2.34 -5.44
N ARG A 595 -7.63 -2.71 -5.64
CA ARG A 595 -8.71 -2.44 -4.69
C ARG A 595 -9.32 -3.73 -4.17
N ALA A 596 -9.39 -3.86 -2.86
CA ALA A 596 -10.19 -4.90 -2.25
C ALA A 596 -11.65 -4.81 -2.72
N MET A 597 -12.32 -5.95 -2.89
CA MET A 597 -13.69 -5.99 -3.40
C MET A 597 -14.65 -5.15 -2.53
N VAL A 598 -14.51 -5.17 -1.21
CA VAL A 598 -15.31 -4.36 -0.28
C VAL A 598 -15.19 -2.85 -0.52
N LEU A 599 -14.07 -2.39 -1.08
CA LEU A 599 -13.87 -0.97 -1.38
C LEU A 599 -14.69 -0.50 -2.59
N GLU A 600 -14.92 -1.39 -3.56
CA GLU A 600 -15.70 -1.12 -4.77
C GLU A 600 -17.19 -1.50 -4.63
N PHE A 601 -17.48 -2.55 -3.85
CA PHE A 601 -18.82 -3.10 -3.67
C PHE A 601 -19.14 -3.21 -2.17
N PRO A 602 -19.25 -2.07 -1.45
CA PRO A 602 -19.42 -2.06 0.01
C PRO A 602 -20.78 -2.60 0.47
N ASP A 603 -21.79 -2.60 -0.40
CA ASP A 603 -23.15 -3.08 -0.09
C ASP A 603 -23.36 -4.55 -0.48
N ASP A 604 -22.36 -5.18 -1.10
CA ASP A 604 -22.40 -6.60 -1.49
C ASP A 604 -21.69 -7.45 -0.42
N ILE A 605 -22.48 -8.14 0.41
CA ILE A 605 -21.99 -8.88 1.58
C ILE A 605 -20.84 -9.86 1.25
N PRO A 606 -20.90 -10.71 0.21
CA PRO A 606 -19.75 -11.53 -0.19
C PRO A 606 -18.43 -10.77 -0.36
N CYS A 607 -18.48 -9.53 -0.84
CA CYS A 607 -17.29 -8.72 -1.08
C CYS A 607 -16.54 -8.32 0.20
N GLU A 608 -17.18 -8.40 1.35
CA GLU A 608 -16.58 -8.07 2.63
C GLU A 608 -15.43 -9.02 3.05
N ASP A 609 -15.45 -10.28 2.59
CA ASP A 609 -14.50 -11.32 3.01
C ASP A 609 -13.56 -11.79 1.88
N LEU A 610 -13.66 -11.20 0.68
CA LEU A 610 -12.89 -11.63 -0.49
C LEU A 610 -11.43 -11.19 -0.43
N ASP A 611 -10.53 -12.14 -0.27
CA ASP A 611 -9.08 -11.94 -0.16
C ASP A 611 -8.26 -12.59 -1.29
N ARG A 612 -8.91 -13.22 -2.27
CA ARG A 612 -8.30 -13.95 -3.39
C ARG A 612 -8.67 -13.38 -4.76
N GLN A 613 -9.30 -12.23 -4.78
CA GLN A 613 -9.64 -11.46 -5.97
C GLN A 613 -9.67 -9.98 -5.62
N TYR A 614 -9.55 -9.12 -6.63
CA TYR A 614 -9.49 -7.67 -6.46
C TYR A 614 -9.98 -6.95 -7.70
N MET A 615 -10.27 -5.65 -7.55
CA MET A 615 -10.44 -4.76 -8.70
C MET A 615 -9.08 -4.09 -9.04
N LEU A 616 -8.68 -4.16 -10.29
CA LEU A 616 -7.61 -3.36 -10.86
C LEU A 616 -8.24 -2.08 -11.43
N GLY A 617 -8.08 -0.96 -10.71
CA GLY A 617 -8.87 0.24 -10.95
C GLY A 617 -10.34 0.04 -10.55
N ASP A 618 -11.23 0.72 -11.25
CA ASP A 618 -12.68 0.68 -11.03
C ASP A 618 -13.43 -0.25 -11.99
N SER A 619 -12.78 -0.72 -13.04
CA SER A 619 -13.46 -1.38 -14.15
C SER A 619 -13.07 -2.85 -14.34
N LEU A 620 -11.87 -3.28 -13.93
CA LEU A 620 -11.38 -4.64 -14.16
C LEU A 620 -11.31 -5.46 -12.87
N MET A 621 -12.00 -6.60 -12.83
CA MET A 621 -11.86 -7.58 -11.75
C MET A 621 -10.83 -8.65 -12.16
N VAL A 622 -9.94 -9.01 -11.22
CA VAL A 622 -8.90 -10.04 -11.39
C VAL A 622 -9.04 -11.08 -10.29
N ALA A 623 -9.14 -12.36 -10.63
CA ALA A 623 -9.05 -13.45 -9.68
C ALA A 623 -7.91 -14.40 -10.06
N PRO A 624 -6.76 -14.36 -9.39
CA PRO A 624 -5.64 -15.26 -9.66
C PRO A 624 -6.01 -16.72 -9.46
N VAL A 625 -5.37 -17.60 -10.25
CA VAL A 625 -5.57 -19.06 -10.17
C VAL A 625 -4.50 -19.65 -9.27
N PHE A 626 -4.91 -20.28 -8.16
CA PHE A 626 -4.01 -20.85 -7.14
C PHE A 626 -3.91 -22.37 -7.21
N THR A 627 -4.08 -22.95 -8.40
CA THR A 627 -3.98 -24.40 -8.62
C THR A 627 -3.21 -24.71 -9.91
N LYS A 628 -2.54 -25.86 -9.93
CA LYS A 628 -1.86 -26.37 -11.12
C LYS A 628 -2.85 -26.68 -12.22
N GLU A 629 -3.96 -27.31 -11.86
CA GLU A 629 -5.02 -27.80 -12.74
C GLU A 629 -5.81 -26.67 -13.41
N GLY A 630 -5.76 -25.45 -12.86
CA GLY A 630 -6.47 -24.28 -13.39
C GLY A 630 -7.82 -24.03 -12.74
N ASP A 631 -8.22 -24.85 -11.76
CA ASP A 631 -9.48 -24.65 -11.06
C ASP A 631 -9.45 -23.37 -10.20
N VAL A 632 -10.45 -22.53 -10.38
CA VAL A 632 -10.63 -21.29 -9.64
C VAL A 632 -12.08 -21.10 -9.24
N THR A 633 -12.29 -20.64 -8.01
CA THR A 633 -13.60 -20.22 -7.51
C THR A 633 -13.51 -18.74 -7.16
N TYR A 634 -14.41 -17.94 -7.71
CA TYR A 634 -14.46 -16.50 -7.54
C TYR A 634 -15.90 -16.00 -7.51
N TYR A 635 -16.10 -14.80 -7.04
CA TYR A 635 -17.42 -14.15 -6.96
C TYR A 635 -17.47 -12.97 -7.94
N LEU A 636 -18.48 -12.90 -8.77
CA LEU A 636 -18.82 -11.70 -9.53
C LEU A 636 -19.93 -10.95 -8.80
N PRO A 637 -19.72 -9.69 -8.41
CA PRO A 637 -20.80 -8.82 -7.91
C PRO A 637 -21.94 -8.69 -8.93
N GLU A 638 -23.12 -8.30 -8.45
CA GLU A 638 -24.30 -8.11 -9.31
C GLU A 638 -23.99 -7.23 -10.52
N GLY A 639 -24.58 -7.55 -11.68
CA GLY A 639 -24.38 -6.87 -12.95
C GLY A 639 -23.84 -7.78 -14.04
N LYS A 640 -23.55 -7.21 -15.21
CA LYS A 640 -22.99 -7.93 -16.36
C LYS A 640 -21.48 -7.73 -16.42
N TRP A 641 -20.80 -8.83 -16.72
CA TRP A 641 -19.35 -8.87 -16.78
C TRP A 641 -18.89 -9.47 -18.12
N THR A 642 -17.89 -8.87 -18.74
CA THR A 642 -17.29 -9.38 -19.97
C THR A 642 -15.85 -9.77 -19.72
N HIS A 643 -15.50 -11.02 -20.00
CA HIS A 643 -14.13 -11.49 -19.88
C HIS A 643 -13.23 -10.77 -20.91
N LEU A 644 -12.19 -10.08 -20.43
CA LEU A 644 -11.38 -9.19 -21.27
C LEU A 644 -10.70 -9.93 -22.43
N LEU A 645 -10.19 -11.15 -22.17
CA LEU A 645 -9.40 -11.92 -23.15
C LEU A 645 -10.25 -12.75 -24.11
N SER A 646 -11.36 -13.34 -23.67
CA SER A 646 -12.21 -14.22 -24.51
C SER A 646 -13.48 -13.55 -25.04
N ASN A 647 -13.82 -12.37 -24.58
CA ASN A 647 -15.08 -11.65 -24.90
C ASN A 647 -16.37 -12.33 -24.39
N GLU A 648 -16.25 -13.41 -23.61
CA GLU A 648 -17.40 -14.11 -23.04
C GLU A 648 -18.09 -13.28 -21.97
N LYS A 649 -19.42 -13.35 -21.94
CA LYS A 649 -20.26 -12.67 -20.94
C LYS A 649 -20.58 -13.57 -19.76
N ARG A 650 -20.69 -12.95 -18.59
CA ARG A 650 -21.18 -13.60 -17.37
C ARG A 650 -22.19 -12.64 -16.68
N GLU A 651 -23.22 -13.23 -16.09
CA GLU A 651 -24.07 -12.54 -15.12
C GLU A 651 -23.41 -12.64 -13.74
N GLY A 652 -23.44 -11.56 -12.95
CA GLY A 652 -22.93 -11.53 -11.59
C GLY A 652 -23.98 -11.88 -10.54
N GLY A 653 -23.71 -11.54 -9.26
CA GLY A 653 -24.53 -11.84 -8.11
C GLY A 653 -24.33 -13.26 -7.56
N HIS A 654 -23.34 -14.01 -8.00
CA HIS A 654 -23.10 -15.38 -7.55
C HIS A 654 -21.65 -15.83 -7.70
N TRP A 655 -21.34 -16.97 -7.04
CA TRP A 655 -20.06 -17.63 -7.14
C TRP A 655 -19.98 -18.44 -8.43
N LEU A 656 -18.82 -18.37 -9.08
CA LEU A 656 -18.46 -19.15 -10.27
C LEU A 656 -17.32 -20.11 -9.90
N ARG A 657 -17.35 -21.29 -10.53
CA ARG A 657 -16.26 -22.25 -10.49
C ARG A 657 -15.92 -22.63 -11.91
N GLU A 658 -14.73 -22.28 -12.35
CA GLU A 658 -14.27 -22.45 -13.74
C GLU A 658 -12.84 -23.01 -13.77
N ASN A 659 -12.40 -23.42 -14.96
CA ASN A 659 -11.04 -23.90 -15.20
C ASN A 659 -10.39 -23.04 -16.28
N TYR A 660 -9.16 -22.59 -16.01
CA TYR A 660 -8.37 -21.76 -16.91
C TYR A 660 -7.01 -22.40 -17.19
N ASP A 661 -6.52 -22.31 -18.42
CA ASP A 661 -5.16 -22.66 -18.78
C ASP A 661 -4.15 -21.63 -18.23
N PHE A 662 -2.85 -21.79 -18.52
CA PHE A 662 -1.83 -20.84 -18.06
C PHE A 662 -1.84 -19.50 -18.82
N PHE A 663 -2.57 -19.41 -19.93
CA PHE A 663 -2.67 -18.23 -20.77
C PHE A 663 -3.89 -17.36 -20.43
N SER A 664 -4.66 -17.74 -19.44
CA SER A 664 -5.86 -17.02 -19.04
C SER A 664 -6.10 -17.13 -17.54
N LEU A 665 -6.96 -16.26 -17.02
CA LEU A 665 -7.47 -16.23 -15.65
C LEU A 665 -8.78 -15.43 -15.66
N PRO A 666 -9.62 -15.49 -14.62
CA PRO A 666 -10.75 -14.58 -14.49
C PRO A 666 -10.26 -13.11 -14.50
N LEU A 667 -10.46 -12.45 -15.63
CA LEU A 667 -10.15 -11.04 -15.88
C LEU A 667 -11.38 -10.43 -16.57
N PHE A 668 -12.23 -9.78 -15.79
CA PHE A 668 -13.54 -9.31 -16.23
C PHE A 668 -13.68 -7.80 -16.15
N ALA A 669 -14.19 -7.20 -17.21
CA ALA A 669 -14.65 -5.82 -17.21
C ALA A 669 -16.13 -5.77 -16.80
N ARG A 670 -16.47 -4.87 -15.88
CA ARG A 670 -17.85 -4.68 -15.46
C ARG A 670 -18.67 -3.91 -16.49
N GLU A 671 -19.98 -4.04 -16.48
CA GLU A 671 -20.88 -3.24 -17.28
C GLU A 671 -20.75 -1.72 -17.02
N ASN A 672 -21.18 -0.92 -17.97
CA ASN A 672 -21.12 0.54 -17.90
C ASN A 672 -19.70 1.06 -17.62
N SER A 673 -18.69 0.45 -18.24
CA SER A 673 -17.28 0.83 -18.09
C SER A 673 -16.61 1.08 -19.44
N ILE A 674 -15.57 1.92 -19.40
CA ILE A 674 -14.69 2.21 -20.53
C ILE A 674 -13.25 1.91 -20.10
N VAL A 675 -12.60 0.98 -20.79
CA VAL A 675 -11.20 0.63 -20.57
C VAL A 675 -10.37 1.11 -21.74
N ALA A 676 -9.41 1.98 -21.50
CA ALA A 676 -8.51 2.52 -22.50
C ALA A 676 -7.37 1.52 -22.78
N ILE A 677 -7.27 1.05 -24.02
CA ILE A 677 -6.28 0.09 -24.49
C ILE A 677 -5.38 0.75 -25.54
N GLY A 678 -4.09 0.76 -25.30
CA GLY A 678 -3.11 1.34 -26.22
C GLY A 678 -2.61 0.34 -27.26
N ALA A 679 -1.96 0.85 -28.28
CA ALA A 679 -1.44 0.04 -29.39
C ALA A 679 -0.03 -0.53 -29.14
N ASN A 680 0.73 0.00 -28.17
CA ASN A 680 2.09 -0.44 -27.89
C ASN A 680 2.11 -1.55 -26.83
N ASN A 681 2.54 -2.74 -27.26
CA ASN A 681 2.68 -3.91 -26.38
C ASN A 681 4.13 -4.15 -25.90
N GLN A 682 5.07 -3.24 -26.21
CA GLN A 682 6.49 -3.42 -25.91
C GLN A 682 7.04 -2.45 -24.84
N GLN A 683 6.38 -1.32 -24.62
CA GLN A 683 6.83 -0.28 -23.67
C GLN A 683 5.67 0.16 -22.78
N PRO A 684 5.89 0.49 -21.49
CA PRO A 684 4.86 1.01 -20.61
C PRO A 684 4.70 2.53 -20.66
N ASP A 685 5.67 3.28 -21.20
CA ASP A 685 5.78 4.74 -21.14
C ASP A 685 5.76 5.42 -22.51
N TYR A 686 4.88 4.95 -23.40
CA TYR A 686 4.68 5.48 -24.74
C TYR A 686 3.65 6.62 -24.79
N ASP A 687 3.39 7.16 -25.96
CA ASP A 687 2.28 8.11 -26.20
C ASP A 687 0.92 7.40 -26.16
N TYR A 688 0.21 7.54 -25.05
CA TYR A 688 -1.10 6.90 -24.85
C TYR A 688 -2.21 7.52 -25.70
N GLY A 689 -2.00 8.72 -26.27
CA GLY A 689 -2.97 9.39 -27.13
C GLY A 689 -2.96 8.90 -28.58
N LYS A 690 -1.96 8.09 -28.95
CA LYS A 690 -1.81 7.62 -30.32
C LYS A 690 -2.33 6.20 -30.49
N ASP A 691 -3.17 6.01 -31.53
CA ASP A 691 -3.79 4.71 -31.85
C ASP A 691 -4.54 4.08 -30.66
N LEU A 692 -5.17 4.93 -29.83
CA LEU A 692 -5.90 4.53 -28.62
C LEU A 692 -7.25 3.90 -28.98
N THR A 693 -7.59 2.78 -28.35
CA THR A 693 -8.91 2.16 -28.45
C THR A 693 -9.62 2.18 -27.09
N LEU A 694 -10.81 2.78 -27.04
CA LEU A 694 -11.66 2.79 -25.86
C LEU A 694 -12.62 1.59 -25.94
N HIS A 695 -12.38 0.55 -25.14
CA HIS A 695 -13.25 -0.60 -25.05
C HIS A 695 -14.44 -0.29 -24.13
N VAL A 696 -15.65 -0.37 -24.64
CA VAL A 696 -16.90 -0.08 -23.93
C VAL A 696 -17.62 -1.40 -23.66
N PHE A 697 -17.94 -1.65 -22.40
CA PHE A 697 -18.52 -2.90 -21.94
C PHE A 697 -19.96 -2.72 -21.48
N GLU A 698 -20.90 -3.48 -22.09
CA GLU A 698 -22.31 -3.63 -21.71
C GLU A 698 -22.95 -2.30 -21.27
N LEU A 699 -22.84 -1.27 -22.13
CA LEU A 699 -23.34 0.08 -21.82
C LEU A 699 -24.87 0.13 -21.85
N SER A 700 -25.50 0.08 -20.69
CA SER A 700 -26.97 0.17 -20.50
C SER A 700 -27.44 1.52 -20.00
N ASP A 701 -26.56 2.31 -19.38
CA ASP A 701 -26.87 3.63 -18.81
C ASP A 701 -25.78 4.64 -19.22
N GLN A 702 -24.78 4.88 -18.40
CA GLN A 702 -23.70 5.82 -18.67
C GLN A 702 -22.34 5.26 -18.25
N ALA A 703 -21.31 5.69 -18.96
CA ALA A 703 -19.93 5.39 -18.63
C ALA A 703 -19.03 6.61 -18.88
N SER A 704 -17.94 6.69 -18.18
CA SER A 704 -16.92 7.72 -18.43
C SER A 704 -15.52 7.19 -18.15
N ALA A 705 -14.52 7.75 -18.83
CA ALA A 705 -13.12 7.50 -18.54
C ALA A 705 -12.30 8.77 -18.71
N LYS A 706 -11.19 8.84 -17.98
CA LYS A 706 -10.13 9.83 -18.18
C LYS A 706 -8.86 9.11 -18.53
N VAL A 707 -8.17 9.57 -19.55
CA VAL A 707 -6.89 9.05 -19.99
C VAL A 707 -5.85 10.16 -19.82
N CYS A 708 -4.78 9.84 -19.11
CA CYS A 708 -3.63 10.71 -18.92
C CYS A 708 -2.52 10.34 -19.93
N ASP A 709 -1.61 11.26 -20.19
CA ASP A 709 -0.36 10.94 -20.88
C ASP A 709 0.60 10.16 -19.95
N SER A 710 1.72 9.66 -20.48
CA SER A 710 2.71 8.90 -19.70
C SER A 710 3.48 9.74 -18.65
N LYS A 711 3.19 11.04 -18.55
CA LYS A 711 3.70 11.96 -17.52
C LYS A 711 2.65 12.30 -16.45
N GLY A 712 1.44 11.79 -16.60
CA GLY A 712 0.32 12.01 -15.67
C GLY A 712 -0.49 13.28 -15.90
N ASN A 713 -0.30 13.95 -17.04
CA ASN A 713 -1.14 15.09 -17.41
C ASN A 713 -2.47 14.60 -18.00
N ASP A 714 -3.56 15.31 -17.72
CA ASP A 714 -4.87 15.01 -18.30
C ASP A 714 -4.80 15.20 -19.83
N MET A 715 -5.19 14.17 -20.58
CA MET A 715 -5.05 14.15 -22.04
C MET A 715 -6.40 14.03 -22.75
N LEU A 716 -7.23 13.07 -22.36
CA LEU A 716 -8.54 12.80 -22.95
C LEU A 716 -9.55 12.46 -21.87
N SER A 717 -10.72 13.09 -21.94
CA SER A 717 -11.90 12.68 -21.18
C SER A 717 -12.96 12.18 -22.15
N VAL A 718 -13.63 11.09 -21.81
CA VAL A 718 -14.74 10.54 -22.60
C VAL A 718 -15.94 10.30 -21.69
N SER A 719 -17.12 10.64 -22.16
CA SER A 719 -18.40 10.24 -21.57
C SER A 719 -19.27 9.57 -22.63
N ALA A 720 -20.00 8.55 -22.21
CA ALA A 720 -20.95 7.81 -23.03
C ALA A 720 -22.27 7.68 -22.29
N VAL A 721 -23.36 7.96 -22.94
CA VAL A 721 -24.74 7.84 -22.40
C VAL A 721 -25.58 7.04 -23.38
N ASN A 722 -26.26 6.01 -22.87
CA ASN A 722 -27.21 5.21 -23.65
C ASN A 722 -28.64 5.58 -23.26
N GLU A 723 -29.38 6.24 -24.19
CA GLU A 723 -30.78 6.55 -24.02
C GLU A 723 -31.61 5.74 -25.01
N ASN A 724 -32.27 4.69 -24.51
CA ASN A 724 -33.15 3.80 -25.28
C ASN A 724 -32.51 3.21 -26.55
N GLY A 725 -31.26 2.78 -26.46
CA GLY A 725 -30.54 2.20 -27.58
C GLY A 725 -29.84 3.21 -28.50
N VAL A 726 -29.83 4.48 -28.12
CA VAL A 726 -29.03 5.53 -28.77
C VAL A 726 -27.86 5.89 -27.82
N ILE A 727 -26.66 5.56 -28.23
CA ILE A 727 -25.46 5.88 -27.49
C ILE A 727 -24.84 7.17 -28.02
N THR A 728 -24.61 8.15 -27.14
CA THR A 728 -23.91 9.39 -27.46
C THR A 728 -22.55 9.42 -26.73
N PHE A 729 -21.48 9.53 -27.50
CA PHE A 729 -20.13 9.75 -26.99
C PHE A 729 -19.74 11.22 -27.10
N LYS A 730 -19.14 11.76 -26.04
CA LYS A 730 -18.53 13.09 -26.03
C LYS A 730 -17.07 12.96 -25.63
N PHE A 731 -16.21 13.67 -26.34
CA PHE A 731 -14.79 13.68 -26.14
C PHE A 731 -14.31 15.09 -25.79
N ASP A 732 -13.40 15.19 -24.82
CA ASP A 732 -12.75 16.46 -24.47
C ASP A 732 -11.26 16.19 -24.30
N GLY A 733 -10.42 16.83 -25.11
CA GLY A 733 -8.97 16.65 -25.08
C GLY A 733 -8.37 16.34 -26.44
N LYS A 734 -7.33 15.48 -26.45
CA LYS A 734 -6.55 15.16 -27.65
C LYS A 734 -6.30 13.66 -27.76
N ALA A 735 -6.45 13.13 -28.96
CA ALA A 735 -6.00 11.79 -29.34
C ALA A 735 -5.76 11.76 -30.86
N GLU A 736 -4.84 10.90 -31.31
CA GLU A 736 -4.54 10.63 -32.71
C GLU A 736 -5.01 9.22 -33.07
N ASN A 737 -5.83 9.07 -34.10
CA ASN A 737 -6.41 7.80 -34.52
C ASN A 737 -7.22 7.10 -33.40
N LEU A 738 -8.11 7.85 -32.74
CA LEU A 738 -8.95 7.31 -31.68
C LEU A 738 -10.01 6.36 -32.23
N SER A 739 -10.14 5.19 -31.61
CA SER A 739 -11.23 4.25 -31.87
C SER A 739 -12.04 3.97 -30.61
N VAL A 740 -13.33 3.69 -30.79
CA VAL A 740 -14.22 3.15 -29.76
C VAL A 740 -14.65 1.75 -30.17
N LEU A 741 -14.40 0.74 -29.33
CA LEU A 741 -14.86 -0.62 -29.56
C LEU A 741 -16.05 -0.94 -28.65
N LEU A 742 -17.23 -1.08 -29.23
CA LEU A 742 -18.42 -1.57 -28.55
C LEU A 742 -18.32 -3.09 -28.43
N ARG A 743 -17.94 -3.58 -27.26
CA ARG A 743 -17.73 -5.04 -27.04
C ARG A 743 -19.06 -5.79 -27.14
N ASN A 744 -19.06 -6.91 -27.85
CA ASN A 744 -20.25 -7.75 -28.05
C ASN A 744 -21.44 -7.08 -28.78
N VAL A 745 -21.21 -5.98 -29.49
CA VAL A 745 -22.20 -5.34 -30.34
C VAL A 745 -21.87 -5.68 -31.81
N GLU A 746 -22.69 -6.48 -32.45
CA GLU A 746 -22.42 -6.97 -33.83
C GLU A 746 -23.01 -6.05 -34.91
N ASN A 747 -24.15 -5.42 -34.64
CA ASN A 747 -24.84 -4.62 -35.63
C ASN A 747 -25.31 -3.28 -35.03
N VAL A 748 -25.00 -2.20 -35.74
CA VAL A 748 -25.48 -0.87 -35.43
C VAL A 748 -26.34 -0.37 -36.60
N LYS A 749 -27.45 0.30 -36.33
CA LYS A 749 -28.40 0.79 -37.35
C LYS A 749 -27.93 2.04 -38.04
N ASN A 750 -27.35 2.95 -37.27
CA ASN A 750 -26.87 4.22 -37.75
C ASN A 750 -25.73 4.76 -36.88
N VAL A 751 -24.75 5.40 -37.52
CA VAL A 751 -23.63 6.03 -36.84
C VAL A 751 -23.39 7.40 -37.46
N SER A 752 -23.16 8.40 -36.63
CA SER A 752 -22.66 9.71 -37.03
C SER A 752 -21.42 10.07 -36.24
N GLY A 753 -20.49 10.80 -36.84
CA GLY A 753 -19.25 11.24 -36.20
C GLY A 753 -18.10 10.22 -36.21
N ALA A 754 -18.31 9.02 -36.80
CA ALA A 754 -17.27 7.99 -36.91
C ALA A 754 -17.49 7.11 -38.15
N GLU A 755 -16.41 6.48 -38.63
CA GLU A 755 -16.47 5.38 -39.57
C GLU A 755 -16.65 4.05 -38.79
N VAL A 756 -17.40 3.10 -39.40
CA VAL A 756 -17.76 1.84 -38.74
C VAL A 756 -17.02 0.69 -39.37
N GLU A 757 -16.37 -0.11 -38.53
CA GLU A 757 -15.79 -1.40 -38.89
C GLU A 757 -16.30 -2.49 -37.94
N GLN A 758 -16.12 -3.76 -38.30
CA GLN A 758 -16.45 -4.90 -37.44
C GLN A 758 -15.20 -5.75 -37.22
N ASN A 759 -15.03 -6.25 -36.00
CA ASN A 759 -14.04 -7.27 -35.70
C ASN A 759 -14.66 -8.40 -34.84
N GLU A 760 -13.89 -9.38 -34.48
CA GLU A 760 -14.33 -10.52 -33.65
C GLU A 760 -14.82 -10.13 -32.23
N LEU A 761 -14.46 -8.96 -31.74
CA LEU A 761 -14.85 -8.47 -30.43
C LEU A 761 -16.11 -7.58 -30.44
N GLY A 762 -16.51 -7.07 -31.61
CA GLY A 762 -17.67 -6.20 -31.74
C GLY A 762 -17.53 -5.11 -32.80
N THR A 763 -18.28 -4.01 -32.63
CA THR A 763 -18.29 -2.87 -33.53
C THR A 763 -17.21 -1.86 -33.17
N VAL A 764 -16.37 -1.52 -34.13
CA VAL A 764 -15.32 -0.50 -34.04
C VAL A 764 -15.81 0.79 -34.69
N LEU A 765 -15.72 1.88 -33.96
CA LEU A 765 -16.02 3.23 -34.40
C LEU A 765 -14.71 4.00 -34.51
N LYS A 766 -14.23 4.30 -35.71
CA LYS A 766 -13.08 5.19 -35.93
C LYS A 766 -13.54 6.62 -35.82
N VAL A 767 -13.20 7.28 -34.73
CA VAL A 767 -13.62 8.63 -34.42
C VAL A 767 -12.94 9.63 -35.36
N ASN A 768 -13.69 10.63 -35.84
CA ASN A 768 -13.15 11.68 -36.70
C ASN A 768 -12.03 12.46 -35.98
N ALA A 769 -11.04 12.96 -36.73
CA ALA A 769 -9.87 13.64 -36.17
C ALA A 769 -10.17 14.91 -35.37
N ASP A 770 -11.34 15.51 -35.58
CA ASP A 770 -11.86 16.69 -34.86
C ASP A 770 -12.48 16.32 -33.49
N LEU A 771 -12.53 15.03 -33.17
CA LEU A 771 -13.18 14.48 -31.95
C LEU A 771 -14.61 14.94 -31.77
N SER A 772 -15.35 15.10 -32.89
CA SER A 772 -16.78 15.43 -32.85
C SER A 772 -17.58 14.35 -32.12
N ASP A 773 -18.74 14.74 -31.57
CA ASP A 773 -19.65 13.80 -30.90
C ASP A 773 -19.98 12.61 -31.81
N VAL A 774 -19.91 11.39 -31.26
CA VAL A 774 -20.28 10.16 -31.97
C VAL A 774 -21.64 9.70 -31.45
N VAL A 775 -22.60 9.53 -32.35
CA VAL A 775 -23.95 9.01 -32.02
C VAL A 775 -24.15 7.69 -32.73
N VAL A 776 -24.52 6.66 -31.96
CA VAL A 776 -24.73 5.28 -32.43
C VAL A 776 -26.15 4.85 -32.09
N THR A 777 -26.91 4.34 -33.06
CA THR A 777 -28.21 3.68 -32.83
C THR A 777 -27.99 2.16 -32.90
N LEU A 778 -28.30 1.44 -31.82
CA LEU A 778 -28.20 -0.02 -31.68
C LEU A 778 -29.34 -0.74 -32.38
#